data_eb2e8d38b85ab74990e3586a66f2b8e6
#
_entry.id   eb2e8d38b85ab74990e3586a66f2b8e6
#
_cell.length_a   1.000
_cell.length_b   1.000
_cell.length_c   1.000
_cell.angle_alpha   90.00
_cell.angle_beta   90.00
_cell.angle_gamma   90.00
#
_symmetry.space_group_name_H-M   'P 1'
#
loop_
_entity.id
_entity.type
_entity.pdbx_description
1 polymer ?
#
loop_
_entity_poly.entity_id
_entity_poly.type
_entity_poly.pdbx_seq_one_letter_code
_entity_poly.pdbx_strand_id
1 'polypeptide(L)'
;MYAEAAKCYLNALRAEPDSVQILTDLALLQVQLRDAPGFVATRTRLLHLKPSSRANWIALAVAHHLAGHRAVALSVLDQYAAIAPEDRVPLSERYEASELALYKAWLLEEDGRPAWALAHLDSASAAGRLVDVQGAAEARAALQLALGQSTEAEASYRTLIELNPDTLEYHAGLRAALGLGGDPGALSDEGVEQLRGVYAELATQYPRSSAVKRLPLDILRGPAFEAAAARYVRPFLRKGVPSLFSDLAPLYDNAAKAEALGRVAAEAEASLRQRSAFPGEADGSEEPPALAWALHLRAQHAARVGDVAEAVRLADAALEHTPTVIDFYVTKSRILAQAGDLAQAADLADEARRMDLADRYLNSVAVQALLAADRIAQAEATAALFARPAGLAAGETPPPGATNLVDMQCQWYALGVGDAHARAQRWGPALKRYTQVRKHFEDFQEDQFDFHAYCVRKMTLRAYVRMLRLVDKLPGHAFFRRAAAGAIRAYLALADAAAAEAAGGAAAAAAAAEEAALAALPPNERKKLRAKARKAEQAAAGAAAASAPDAGHDAKSGGGGEKKGGKPVDPDPEGAQLAACADPLGEATKWVSTLVTHAGEERATHLLATEVYCRKGRLLLALRSARRLATSAAATSAREEEDAAAHAVTVRLLRDAAAALGRTGDEVLKAPVATLLREGAAELLGGAADAAALNDAWLATRGGAAAPQQAREAHAAAAALLKA
;
A
#
# COMPACT_ATOMS: atom_id res chain seq x y z
N MET A 1 -24.75 4.78 5.96
CA MET A 1 -25.80 3.78 5.61
C MET A 1 -25.87 2.68 6.64
N TYR A 2 -24.86 1.80 6.81
CA TYR A 2 -24.91 0.68 7.77
C TYR A 2 -25.17 1.07 9.23
N ALA A 3 -24.59 2.16 9.72
CA ALA A 3 -24.81 2.62 11.09
C ALA A 3 -26.25 3.07 11.33
N GLU A 4 -26.89 3.68 10.35
CA GLU A 4 -28.31 4.07 10.45
C GLU A 4 -29.22 2.83 10.36
N ALA A 5 -28.90 1.87 9.49
CA ALA A 5 -29.61 0.58 9.45
C ALA A 5 -29.52 -0.14 10.79
N ALA A 6 -28.33 -0.21 11.40
CA ALA A 6 -28.17 -0.84 12.74
C ALA A 6 -29.04 -0.15 13.81
N LYS A 7 -29.14 1.19 13.80
CA LYS A 7 -30.07 1.92 14.70
C LYS A 7 -31.52 1.55 14.46
N CYS A 8 -31.96 1.41 13.21
CA CYS A 8 -33.32 0.99 12.87
C CYS A 8 -33.61 -0.42 13.41
N TYR A 9 -32.68 -1.37 13.22
CA TYR A 9 -32.84 -2.74 13.75
C TYR A 9 -32.86 -2.76 15.29
N LEU A 10 -32.01 -1.96 15.96
CA LEU A 10 -32.03 -1.81 17.42
C LEU A 10 -33.38 -1.24 17.92
N ASN A 11 -33.98 -0.29 17.18
CA ASN A 11 -35.30 0.23 17.51
C ASN A 11 -36.40 -0.84 17.29
N ALA A 12 -36.33 -1.59 16.20
CA ALA A 12 -37.26 -2.69 15.91
C ALA A 12 -37.24 -3.78 17.02
N LEU A 13 -36.06 -4.08 17.56
CA LEU A 13 -35.90 -5.01 18.68
C LEU A 13 -36.53 -4.55 20.01
N ARG A 14 -36.89 -3.26 20.13
CA ARG A 14 -37.69 -2.79 21.29
C ARG A 14 -39.13 -3.24 21.20
N ALA A 15 -39.66 -3.37 19.99
CA ALA A 15 -41.01 -3.85 19.75
C ALA A 15 -41.06 -5.40 19.71
N GLU A 16 -40.07 -6.03 19.05
CA GLU A 16 -39.98 -7.49 18.92
C GLU A 16 -38.62 -7.98 19.43
N PRO A 17 -38.46 -8.09 20.75
CA PRO A 17 -37.19 -8.41 21.37
C PRO A 17 -36.57 -9.73 20.91
N ASP A 18 -37.35 -10.75 20.65
CA ASP A 18 -36.90 -12.13 20.36
C ASP A 18 -37.01 -12.52 18.89
N SER A 19 -37.16 -11.51 18.01
CA SER A 19 -37.19 -11.72 16.56
C SER A 19 -35.82 -12.21 16.07
N VAL A 20 -35.75 -13.51 15.74
CA VAL A 20 -34.51 -14.14 15.23
C VAL A 20 -34.04 -13.50 13.93
N GLN A 21 -34.98 -13.08 13.08
CA GLN A 21 -34.61 -12.42 11.79
C GLN A 21 -33.91 -11.08 12.04
N ILE A 22 -34.55 -10.22 12.87
CA ILE A 22 -33.98 -8.89 13.19
C ILE A 22 -32.60 -9.03 13.86
N LEU A 23 -32.46 -9.97 14.81
CA LEU A 23 -31.18 -10.23 15.47
C LEU A 23 -30.12 -10.74 14.48
N THR A 24 -30.51 -11.59 13.52
CA THR A 24 -29.57 -12.10 12.50
C THR A 24 -29.06 -10.96 11.62
N ASP A 25 -29.95 -10.12 11.10
CA ASP A 25 -29.60 -9.00 10.24
C ASP A 25 -28.77 -7.95 10.99
N LEU A 26 -29.15 -7.65 12.24
CA LEU A 26 -28.36 -6.76 13.11
C LEU A 26 -26.94 -7.28 13.33
N ALA A 27 -26.78 -8.58 13.55
CA ALA A 27 -25.46 -9.17 13.74
C ALA A 27 -24.55 -9.00 12.49
N LEU A 28 -25.11 -9.07 11.26
CA LEU A 28 -24.37 -8.81 10.03
C LEU A 28 -23.91 -7.36 9.95
N LEU A 29 -24.78 -6.42 10.33
CA LEU A 29 -24.41 -5.00 10.39
C LEU A 29 -23.34 -4.71 11.44
N GLN A 30 -23.42 -5.35 12.61
CA GLN A 30 -22.47 -5.14 13.71
C GLN A 30 -21.06 -5.64 13.33
N VAL A 31 -20.94 -6.81 12.69
CA VAL A 31 -19.62 -7.28 12.22
C VAL A 31 -19.07 -6.40 11.10
N GLN A 32 -19.92 -5.93 10.19
CA GLN A 32 -19.51 -4.96 9.14
C GLN A 32 -18.99 -3.65 9.75
N LEU A 33 -19.66 -3.15 10.79
CA LEU A 33 -19.30 -1.92 11.50
C LEU A 33 -18.14 -2.10 12.49
N ARG A 34 -17.67 -3.34 12.71
CA ARG A 34 -16.68 -3.68 13.76
C ARG A 34 -17.18 -3.35 15.18
N ASP A 35 -18.49 -3.37 15.41
CA ASP A 35 -19.09 -3.29 16.73
C ASP A 35 -18.99 -4.66 17.42
N ALA A 36 -17.79 -4.99 17.91
CA ALA A 36 -17.53 -6.28 18.54
C ALA A 36 -18.38 -6.53 19.80
N PRO A 37 -18.57 -5.57 20.71
CA PRO A 37 -19.45 -5.77 21.88
C PRO A 37 -20.90 -6.05 21.49
N GLY A 38 -21.46 -5.27 20.57
CA GLY A 38 -22.81 -5.45 20.05
C GLY A 38 -22.96 -6.81 19.36
N PHE A 39 -21.97 -7.18 18.53
CA PHE A 39 -21.96 -8.47 17.83
C PHE A 39 -21.99 -9.66 18.79
N VAL A 40 -21.16 -9.65 19.84
CA VAL A 40 -21.17 -10.68 20.90
C VAL A 40 -22.53 -10.76 21.59
N ALA A 41 -23.09 -9.62 22.01
CA ALA A 41 -24.38 -9.59 22.70
C ALA A 41 -25.51 -10.15 21.83
N THR A 42 -25.57 -9.77 20.56
CA THR A 42 -26.58 -10.25 19.60
C THR A 42 -26.42 -11.74 19.31
N ARG A 43 -25.19 -12.24 19.14
CA ARG A 43 -24.93 -13.69 18.92
C ARG A 43 -25.24 -14.53 20.16
N THR A 44 -24.96 -14.02 21.34
CA THR A 44 -25.35 -14.67 22.59
C THR A 44 -26.89 -14.85 22.68
N ARG A 45 -27.64 -13.79 22.34
CA ARG A 45 -29.12 -13.84 22.33
C ARG A 45 -29.66 -14.84 21.31
N LEU A 46 -29.09 -14.85 20.09
CA LEU A 46 -29.43 -15.81 19.04
C LEU A 46 -29.18 -17.25 19.48
N LEU A 47 -28.11 -17.53 20.20
CA LEU A 47 -27.81 -18.85 20.73
C LEU A 47 -28.85 -19.26 21.80
N HIS A 48 -29.21 -18.36 22.72
CA HIS A 48 -30.25 -18.63 23.71
C HIS A 48 -31.62 -18.94 23.09
N LEU A 49 -31.98 -18.24 22.01
CA LEU A 49 -33.25 -18.48 21.30
C LEU A 49 -33.25 -19.76 20.46
N LYS A 50 -32.09 -20.16 19.91
CA LYS A 50 -31.94 -21.36 19.08
C LYS A 50 -30.68 -22.15 19.45
N PRO A 51 -30.65 -22.83 20.61
CA PRO A 51 -29.47 -23.55 21.10
C PRO A 51 -29.13 -24.80 20.28
N SER A 52 -30.09 -25.35 19.51
CA SER A 52 -29.88 -26.51 18.63
C SER A 52 -29.14 -26.14 17.33
N SER A 53 -28.96 -24.86 17.04
CA SER A 53 -28.32 -24.40 15.80
C SER A 53 -26.80 -24.41 15.92
N ARG A 54 -26.12 -25.32 15.19
CA ARG A 54 -24.65 -25.32 15.04
C ARG A 54 -24.10 -23.93 14.65
N ALA A 55 -24.73 -23.30 13.68
CA ALA A 55 -24.29 -21.99 13.20
C ALA A 55 -24.28 -20.92 14.29
N ASN A 56 -25.20 -20.97 15.26
CA ASN A 56 -25.23 -20.00 16.36
C ASN A 56 -24.06 -20.20 17.33
N TRP A 57 -23.71 -21.46 17.67
CA TRP A 57 -22.53 -21.78 18.50
C TRP A 57 -21.24 -21.27 17.84
N ILE A 58 -21.05 -21.59 16.56
CA ILE A 58 -19.87 -21.19 15.81
C ILE A 58 -19.80 -19.68 15.66
N ALA A 59 -20.93 -19.03 15.32
CA ALA A 59 -20.98 -17.58 15.19
C ALA A 59 -20.67 -16.85 16.50
N LEU A 60 -21.11 -17.41 17.66
CA LEU A 60 -20.75 -16.85 18.97
C LEU A 60 -19.25 -17.02 19.27
N ALA A 61 -18.68 -18.19 18.97
CA ALA A 61 -17.24 -18.41 19.14
C ALA A 61 -16.43 -17.43 18.27
N VAL A 62 -16.83 -17.23 17.00
CA VAL A 62 -16.21 -16.25 16.10
C VAL A 62 -16.37 -14.82 16.62
N ALA A 63 -17.54 -14.46 17.17
CA ALA A 63 -17.77 -13.13 17.73
C ALA A 63 -16.84 -12.86 18.93
N HIS A 64 -16.68 -13.81 19.84
CA HIS A 64 -15.72 -13.69 20.94
C HIS A 64 -14.27 -13.65 20.45
N HIS A 65 -13.93 -14.43 19.42
CA HIS A 65 -12.59 -14.38 18.82
C HIS A 65 -12.26 -13.00 18.23
N LEU A 66 -13.18 -12.42 17.46
CA LEU A 66 -13.04 -11.07 16.90
C LEU A 66 -12.99 -9.98 17.99
N ALA A 67 -13.67 -10.18 19.09
CA ALA A 67 -13.61 -9.30 20.26
C ALA A 67 -12.32 -9.48 21.11
N GLY A 68 -11.43 -10.42 20.76
CA GLY A 68 -10.21 -10.72 21.50
C GLY A 68 -10.41 -11.62 22.74
N HIS A 69 -11.64 -12.10 22.98
CA HIS A 69 -12.00 -12.96 24.13
C HIS A 69 -11.73 -14.44 23.80
N ARG A 70 -10.46 -14.82 23.54
CA ARG A 70 -10.06 -16.13 23.02
C ARG A 70 -10.45 -17.28 23.93
N ALA A 71 -10.20 -17.15 25.23
CA ALA A 71 -10.57 -18.18 26.22
C ALA A 71 -12.08 -18.44 26.25
N VAL A 72 -12.93 -17.41 26.12
CA VAL A 72 -14.38 -17.55 26.05
C VAL A 72 -14.80 -18.24 24.74
N ALA A 73 -14.21 -17.87 23.62
CA ALA A 73 -14.45 -18.53 22.34
C ALA A 73 -14.15 -20.02 22.39
N LEU A 74 -13.02 -20.41 23.01
CA LEU A 74 -12.68 -21.82 23.26
C LEU A 74 -13.70 -22.52 24.12
N SER A 75 -14.15 -21.91 25.24
CA SER A 75 -15.18 -22.45 26.10
C SER A 75 -16.51 -22.71 25.37
N VAL A 76 -16.91 -21.79 24.47
CA VAL A 76 -18.11 -21.96 23.62
C VAL A 76 -17.96 -23.18 22.70
N LEU A 77 -16.77 -23.37 22.08
CA LEU A 77 -16.48 -24.51 21.22
C LEU A 77 -16.45 -25.83 22.02
N ASP A 78 -15.92 -25.82 23.24
CA ASP A 78 -15.89 -27.00 24.12
C ASP A 78 -17.32 -27.41 24.56
N GLN A 79 -18.16 -26.43 24.89
CA GLN A 79 -19.58 -26.70 25.22
C GLN A 79 -20.33 -27.25 24.00
N TYR A 80 -20.08 -26.72 22.81
CA TYR A 80 -20.64 -27.26 21.58
C TYR A 80 -20.20 -28.71 21.34
N ALA A 81 -18.94 -29.04 21.50
CA ALA A 81 -18.40 -30.39 21.32
C ALA A 81 -19.02 -31.39 22.33
N ALA A 82 -19.39 -30.94 23.54
CA ALA A 82 -20.05 -31.79 24.54
C ALA A 82 -21.48 -32.17 24.15
N ILE A 83 -22.20 -31.31 23.44
CA ILE A 83 -23.60 -31.60 23.01
C ILE A 83 -23.68 -32.20 21.60
N ALA A 84 -22.67 -32.00 20.77
CA ALA A 84 -22.56 -32.51 19.40
C ALA A 84 -21.22 -33.24 19.21
N PRO A 85 -21.07 -34.49 19.71
CA PRO A 85 -19.83 -35.24 19.65
C PRO A 85 -19.35 -35.42 18.22
N GLU A 86 -18.04 -35.20 18.01
CA GLU A 86 -17.39 -35.17 16.70
C GLU A 86 -17.38 -36.56 15.99
N ASP A 87 -17.54 -37.64 16.72
CA ASP A 87 -17.63 -39.01 16.19
C ASP A 87 -18.94 -39.31 15.44
N ARG A 88 -19.93 -38.43 15.57
CA ARG A 88 -21.26 -38.56 14.94
C ARG A 88 -21.49 -37.64 13.76
N VAL A 89 -20.42 -37.00 13.25
CA VAL A 89 -20.52 -36.08 12.14
C VAL A 89 -20.84 -36.83 10.82
N PRO A 90 -21.91 -36.46 10.09
CA PRO A 90 -22.23 -37.05 8.79
C PRO A 90 -21.13 -36.83 7.78
N LEU A 91 -20.95 -37.74 6.82
CA LEU A 91 -19.97 -37.59 5.72
C LEU A 91 -20.16 -36.30 4.91
N SER A 92 -21.39 -35.81 4.78
CA SER A 92 -21.71 -34.54 4.13
C SER A 92 -21.17 -33.31 4.84
N GLU A 93 -20.80 -33.42 6.12
CA GLU A 93 -20.32 -32.32 6.97
C GLU A 93 -18.84 -32.47 7.39
N ARG A 94 -18.11 -33.43 6.80
CA ARG A 94 -16.72 -33.72 7.19
C ARG A 94 -15.76 -32.55 6.90
N TYR A 95 -16.02 -31.76 5.85
CA TYR A 95 -15.20 -30.58 5.53
C TYR A 95 -15.38 -29.49 6.58
N GLU A 96 -16.62 -29.25 6.99
CA GLU A 96 -16.95 -28.28 8.03
C GLU A 96 -16.39 -28.69 9.40
N ALA A 97 -16.45 -29.98 9.73
CA ALA A 97 -15.87 -30.50 10.96
C ALA A 97 -14.35 -30.40 10.97
N SER A 98 -13.69 -30.71 9.85
CA SER A 98 -12.25 -30.54 9.68
C SER A 98 -11.82 -29.07 9.84
N GLU A 99 -12.55 -28.14 9.21
CA GLU A 99 -12.27 -26.71 9.36
C GLU A 99 -12.47 -26.23 10.80
N LEU A 100 -13.49 -26.73 11.52
CA LEU A 100 -13.72 -26.39 12.92
C LEU A 100 -12.56 -26.89 13.82
N ALA A 101 -12.05 -28.10 13.56
CA ALA A 101 -10.90 -28.64 14.28
C ALA A 101 -9.64 -27.78 14.07
N LEU A 102 -9.36 -27.41 12.83
CA LEU A 102 -8.23 -26.54 12.48
C LEU A 102 -8.41 -25.11 13.04
N TYR A 103 -9.64 -24.59 13.03
CA TYR A 103 -9.94 -23.29 13.62
C TYR A 103 -9.74 -23.29 15.14
N LYS A 104 -10.17 -24.36 15.84
CA LYS A 104 -9.95 -24.50 17.27
C LYS A 104 -8.48 -24.62 17.62
N ALA A 105 -7.68 -25.37 16.81
CA ALA A 105 -6.24 -25.45 17.00
C ALA A 105 -5.58 -24.07 16.86
N TRP A 106 -5.95 -23.32 15.83
CA TRP A 106 -5.45 -21.95 15.65
C TRP A 106 -5.84 -21.02 16.80
N LEU A 107 -7.08 -21.13 17.31
CA LEU A 107 -7.54 -20.34 18.44
C LEU A 107 -6.80 -20.68 19.74
N LEU A 108 -6.46 -21.97 19.97
CA LEU A 108 -5.62 -22.43 21.08
C LEU A 108 -4.20 -21.85 20.99
N GLU A 109 -3.62 -21.83 19.80
CA GLU A 109 -2.32 -21.22 19.55
C GLU A 109 -2.34 -19.71 19.88
N GLU A 110 -3.33 -18.97 19.37
CA GLU A 110 -3.49 -17.53 19.66
C GLU A 110 -3.78 -17.23 21.14
N ASP A 111 -4.37 -18.18 21.87
CA ASP A 111 -4.61 -18.08 23.33
C ASP A 111 -3.34 -18.42 24.15
N GLY A 112 -2.20 -18.68 23.48
CA GLY A 112 -0.94 -19.02 24.16
C GLY A 112 -0.85 -20.45 24.67
N ARG A 113 -1.59 -21.38 24.08
CA ARG A 113 -1.68 -22.80 24.46
C ARG A 113 -1.21 -23.74 23.33
N PRO A 114 0.00 -23.57 22.78
CA PRO A 114 0.44 -24.34 21.61
C PRO A 114 0.51 -25.85 21.86
N ALA A 115 0.82 -26.31 23.10
CA ALA A 115 0.81 -27.72 23.43
C ALA A 115 -0.59 -28.35 23.34
N TRP A 116 -1.63 -27.63 23.76
CA TRP A 116 -3.02 -28.06 23.63
C TRP A 116 -3.46 -28.05 22.15
N ALA A 117 -3.01 -27.06 21.37
CA ALA A 117 -3.27 -26.99 19.94
C ALA A 117 -2.71 -28.21 19.22
N LEU A 118 -1.44 -28.56 19.50
CA LEU A 118 -0.77 -29.74 18.92
C LEU A 118 -1.50 -31.04 19.31
N ALA A 119 -1.80 -31.25 20.57
CA ALA A 119 -2.54 -32.43 21.05
C ALA A 119 -3.93 -32.57 20.40
N HIS A 120 -4.62 -31.45 20.21
CA HIS A 120 -5.91 -31.41 19.51
C HIS A 120 -5.80 -31.81 18.04
N LEU A 121 -4.78 -31.29 17.32
CA LEU A 121 -4.50 -31.67 15.92
C LEU A 121 -4.13 -33.15 15.79
N ASP A 122 -3.30 -33.65 16.69
CA ASP A 122 -2.88 -35.06 16.70
C ASP A 122 -4.05 -36.00 16.93
N SER A 123 -4.94 -35.66 17.89
CA SER A 123 -6.19 -36.41 18.14
C SER A 123 -7.11 -36.39 16.91
N ALA A 124 -7.30 -35.24 16.30
CA ALA A 124 -8.14 -35.09 15.10
C ALA A 124 -7.55 -35.85 13.89
N SER A 125 -6.23 -35.83 13.74
CA SER A 125 -5.52 -36.56 12.68
C SER A 125 -5.62 -38.08 12.88
N ALA A 126 -5.33 -38.59 14.09
CA ALA A 126 -5.43 -40.01 14.42
C ALA A 126 -6.85 -40.58 14.23
N ALA A 127 -7.87 -39.73 14.47
CA ALA A 127 -9.27 -40.08 14.22
C ALA A 127 -9.69 -39.96 12.75
N GLY A 128 -8.79 -39.58 11.82
CA GLY A 128 -9.09 -39.41 10.38
C GLY A 128 -10.07 -38.26 10.08
N ARG A 129 -10.18 -37.26 10.97
CA ARG A 129 -11.18 -36.19 10.86
C ARG A 129 -10.70 -34.99 10.03
N LEU A 130 -9.39 -34.90 9.75
CA LEU A 130 -8.81 -33.79 9.00
C LEU A 130 -8.86 -34.06 7.50
N VAL A 131 -9.51 -33.19 6.74
CA VAL A 131 -9.60 -33.23 5.27
C VAL A 131 -8.50 -32.38 4.65
N ASP A 132 -8.23 -31.20 5.22
CA ASP A 132 -7.10 -30.33 4.85
C ASP A 132 -5.81 -30.89 5.51
N VAL A 133 -5.27 -31.95 4.91
CA VAL A 133 -4.09 -32.64 5.44
C VAL A 133 -2.84 -31.76 5.38
N GLN A 134 -2.70 -30.98 4.31
CA GLN A 134 -1.58 -30.05 4.15
C GLN A 134 -1.63 -28.92 5.19
N GLY A 135 -2.76 -28.24 5.33
CA GLY A 135 -2.91 -27.18 6.34
C GLY A 135 -2.75 -27.71 7.77
N ALA A 136 -3.12 -28.96 8.04
CA ALA A 136 -2.86 -29.61 9.33
C ALA A 136 -1.35 -29.89 9.55
N ALA A 137 -0.64 -30.34 8.53
CA ALA A 137 0.81 -30.57 8.58
C ALA A 137 1.57 -29.27 8.79
N GLU A 138 1.20 -28.19 8.08
CA GLU A 138 1.74 -26.83 8.26
C GLU A 138 1.55 -26.32 9.69
N ALA A 139 0.32 -26.42 10.22
CA ALA A 139 0.03 -26.02 11.59
C ALA A 139 0.81 -26.85 12.61
N ARG A 140 0.91 -28.17 12.41
CA ARG A 140 1.69 -29.05 13.26
C ARG A 140 3.15 -28.67 13.31
N ALA A 141 3.80 -28.48 12.14
CA ALA A 141 5.21 -28.08 12.04
C ALA A 141 5.48 -26.75 12.75
N ALA A 142 4.60 -25.77 12.57
CA ALA A 142 4.71 -24.48 13.24
C ALA A 142 4.55 -24.59 14.78
N LEU A 143 3.60 -25.41 15.26
CA LEU A 143 3.39 -25.63 16.69
C LEU A 143 4.56 -26.39 17.33
N GLN A 144 5.11 -27.41 16.67
CA GLN A 144 6.33 -28.12 17.11
C GLN A 144 7.50 -27.16 17.26
N LEU A 145 7.69 -26.28 16.28
CA LEU A 145 8.73 -25.24 16.33
C LEU A 145 8.51 -24.29 17.52
N ALA A 146 7.28 -23.80 17.71
CA ALA A 146 6.93 -22.90 18.81
C ALA A 146 7.11 -23.55 20.19
N LEU A 147 7.00 -24.87 20.28
CA LEU A 147 7.23 -25.66 21.50
C LEU A 147 8.69 -26.06 21.72
N GLY A 148 9.61 -25.71 20.79
CA GLY A 148 11.01 -26.09 20.84
C GLY A 148 11.26 -27.57 20.55
N GLN A 149 10.32 -28.28 19.94
CA GLN A 149 10.43 -29.67 19.49
C GLN A 149 11.18 -29.71 18.14
N SER A 150 12.47 -29.37 18.18
CA SER A 150 13.24 -29.08 16.98
C SER A 150 13.37 -30.30 16.04
N THR A 151 13.57 -31.49 16.57
CA THR A 151 13.70 -32.73 15.78
C THR A 151 12.40 -33.08 15.05
N GLU A 152 11.29 -33.00 15.75
CA GLU A 152 9.95 -33.27 15.20
C GLU A 152 9.56 -32.18 14.16
N ALA A 153 9.89 -30.91 14.46
CA ALA A 153 9.66 -29.81 13.53
C ALA A 153 10.49 -29.98 12.25
N GLU A 154 11.77 -30.34 12.35
CA GLU A 154 12.61 -30.65 11.20
C GLU A 154 11.99 -31.74 10.33
N ALA A 155 11.59 -32.87 10.91
CA ALA A 155 10.98 -33.98 10.18
C ALA A 155 9.69 -33.53 9.48
N SER A 156 8.84 -32.72 10.16
CA SER A 156 7.60 -32.19 9.60
C SER A 156 7.87 -31.24 8.44
N TYR A 157 8.83 -30.31 8.54
CA TYR A 157 9.18 -29.41 7.43
C TYR A 157 9.83 -30.13 6.26
N ARG A 158 10.64 -31.19 6.48
CA ARG A 158 11.16 -32.04 5.39
C ARG A 158 10.02 -32.73 4.64
N THR A 159 8.99 -33.24 5.33
CA THR A 159 7.79 -33.80 4.71
C THR A 159 7.02 -32.75 3.91
N LEU A 160 6.90 -31.51 4.40
CA LEU A 160 6.26 -30.41 3.68
C LEU A 160 7.05 -30.02 2.41
N ILE A 161 8.39 -30.00 2.48
CA ILE A 161 9.27 -29.77 1.32
C ILE A 161 9.11 -30.90 0.28
N GLU A 162 8.90 -32.13 0.71
CA GLU A 162 8.61 -33.26 -0.20
C GLU A 162 7.30 -33.02 -0.96
N LEU A 163 6.27 -32.46 -0.30
CA LEU A 163 5.00 -32.12 -0.95
C LEU A 163 5.16 -30.96 -1.94
N ASN A 164 5.89 -29.92 -1.57
CA ASN A 164 6.17 -28.77 -2.43
C ASN A 164 7.55 -28.16 -2.11
N PRO A 165 8.59 -28.51 -2.89
CA PRO A 165 9.94 -28.03 -2.64
C PRO A 165 10.19 -26.56 -3.02
N ASP A 166 9.19 -25.85 -3.59
CA ASP A 166 9.31 -24.45 -3.99
C ASP A 166 8.64 -23.50 -3.00
N THR A 167 8.04 -24.00 -1.91
CA THR A 167 7.42 -23.17 -0.86
C THR A 167 8.49 -22.61 0.08
N LEU A 168 8.76 -21.30 0.01
CA LEU A 168 9.83 -20.65 0.76
C LEU A 168 9.64 -20.74 2.28
N GLU A 169 8.39 -20.70 2.75
CA GLU A 169 8.02 -20.82 4.15
C GLU A 169 8.46 -22.15 4.76
N TYR A 170 8.42 -23.25 4.00
CA TYR A 170 8.85 -24.55 4.47
C TYR A 170 10.37 -24.60 4.68
N HIS A 171 11.13 -23.96 3.78
CA HIS A 171 12.58 -23.82 3.94
C HIS A 171 12.95 -22.91 5.11
N ALA A 172 12.19 -21.84 5.34
CA ALA A 172 12.38 -20.96 6.50
C ALA A 172 12.10 -21.71 7.81
N GLY A 173 11.03 -22.51 7.84
CA GLY A 173 10.70 -23.37 8.97
C GLY A 173 11.75 -24.45 9.24
N LEU A 174 12.27 -25.08 8.19
CA LEU A 174 13.37 -26.04 8.30
C LEU A 174 14.63 -25.39 8.91
N ARG A 175 15.02 -24.21 8.42
CA ARG A 175 16.15 -23.46 8.99
C ARG A 175 15.93 -23.14 10.48
N ALA A 176 14.72 -22.71 10.83
CA ALA A 176 14.38 -22.39 12.21
C ALA A 176 14.43 -23.63 13.10
N ALA A 177 13.96 -24.80 12.63
CA ALA A 177 14.04 -26.08 13.33
C ALA A 177 15.49 -26.54 13.57
N LEU A 178 16.40 -26.24 12.63
CA LEU A 178 17.83 -26.48 12.77
C LEU A 178 18.56 -25.48 13.69
N GLY A 179 17.83 -24.50 14.27
CA GLY A 179 18.43 -23.43 15.07
C GLY A 179 19.13 -22.33 14.23
N LEU A 180 18.93 -22.34 12.92
CA LEU A 180 19.58 -21.45 11.93
C LEU A 180 18.55 -20.47 11.32
N GLY A 181 17.52 -20.13 12.08
CA GLY A 181 16.50 -19.15 11.69
C GLY A 181 17.02 -17.71 11.70
N GLY A 182 16.18 -16.79 11.23
CA GLY A 182 16.50 -15.35 11.19
C GLY A 182 17.21 -14.92 9.90
N ASP A 183 17.98 -13.82 10.00
CA ASP A 183 18.68 -13.23 8.86
C ASP A 183 19.83 -14.16 8.40
N PRO A 184 19.83 -14.64 7.14
CA PRO A 184 20.93 -15.42 6.58
C PRO A 184 22.27 -14.69 6.63
N GLY A 185 22.27 -13.36 6.60
CA GLY A 185 23.48 -12.53 6.70
C GLY A 185 24.17 -12.59 8.06
N ALA A 186 23.43 -12.91 9.13
CA ALA A 186 23.92 -12.97 10.51
C ALA A 186 24.41 -14.37 10.95
N LEU A 187 24.31 -15.39 10.09
CA LEU A 187 24.73 -16.76 10.41
C LEU A 187 26.24 -16.85 10.67
N SER A 188 26.65 -17.73 11.60
CA SER A 188 28.04 -18.10 11.77
C SER A 188 28.57 -18.93 10.57
N ASP A 189 29.88 -19.00 10.38
CA ASP A 189 30.48 -19.80 9.30
C ASP A 189 30.11 -21.28 9.43
N GLU A 190 30.01 -21.80 10.65
CA GLU A 190 29.55 -23.16 10.92
C GLU A 190 28.09 -23.37 10.50
N GLY A 191 27.21 -22.40 10.80
CA GLY A 191 25.80 -22.43 10.36
C GLY A 191 25.65 -22.33 8.83
N VAL A 192 26.49 -21.54 8.17
CA VAL A 192 26.56 -21.49 6.71
C VAL A 192 26.94 -22.83 6.11
N GLU A 193 27.97 -23.49 6.69
CA GLU A 193 28.45 -24.80 6.21
C GLU A 193 27.39 -25.88 6.43
N GLN A 194 26.73 -25.90 7.59
CA GLN A 194 25.61 -26.80 7.86
C GLN A 194 24.50 -26.66 6.84
N LEU A 195 24.04 -25.44 6.58
CA LEU A 195 22.97 -25.18 5.59
C LEU A 195 23.44 -25.52 4.17
N ARG A 196 24.72 -25.29 3.84
CA ARG A 196 25.30 -25.71 2.56
C ARG A 196 25.14 -27.21 2.35
N GLY A 197 25.41 -28.03 3.40
CA GLY A 197 25.19 -29.48 3.39
C GLY A 197 23.70 -29.82 3.16
N VAL A 198 22.78 -29.19 3.91
CA VAL A 198 21.34 -29.42 3.78
C VAL A 198 20.85 -29.11 2.36
N TYR A 199 21.25 -27.98 1.79
CA TYR A 199 20.83 -27.63 0.43
C TYR A 199 21.52 -28.47 -0.65
N ALA A 200 22.69 -29.02 -0.43
CA ALA A 200 23.31 -30.00 -1.32
C ALA A 200 22.52 -31.31 -1.34
N GLU A 201 22.05 -31.78 -0.19
CA GLU A 201 21.16 -32.94 -0.07
C GLU A 201 19.83 -32.68 -0.80
N LEU A 202 19.15 -31.53 -0.51
CA LEU A 202 17.90 -31.16 -1.15
C LEU A 202 18.03 -30.99 -2.67
N ALA A 203 19.15 -30.46 -3.16
CA ALA A 203 19.41 -30.32 -4.59
C ALA A 203 19.54 -31.70 -5.31
N THR A 204 19.98 -32.72 -4.61
CA THR A 204 20.02 -34.10 -5.12
C THR A 204 18.61 -34.69 -5.17
N GLN A 205 17.80 -34.44 -4.15
CA GLN A 205 16.44 -34.95 -4.06
C GLN A 205 15.46 -34.18 -5.02
N TYR A 206 15.62 -32.85 -5.12
CA TYR A 206 14.72 -31.97 -5.88
C TYR A 206 15.47 -31.15 -6.95
N PRO A 207 16.09 -31.79 -7.96
CA PRO A 207 16.95 -31.10 -8.93
C PRO A 207 16.24 -30.08 -9.81
N ARG A 208 14.92 -30.10 -9.85
CA ARG A 208 14.10 -29.13 -10.63
C ARG A 208 13.62 -27.94 -9.81
N SER A 209 13.66 -28.01 -8.48
CA SER A 209 13.18 -26.93 -7.62
C SER A 209 13.96 -25.64 -7.83
N SER A 210 13.23 -24.55 -8.01
CA SER A 210 13.77 -23.20 -8.12
C SER A 210 14.24 -22.68 -6.76
N ALA A 211 13.48 -22.92 -5.70
CA ALA A 211 13.81 -22.51 -4.34
C ALA A 211 15.10 -23.17 -3.85
N VAL A 212 15.24 -24.47 -4.04
CA VAL A 212 16.44 -25.23 -3.65
C VAL A 212 17.71 -24.70 -4.35
N LYS A 213 17.59 -24.22 -5.59
CA LYS A 213 18.71 -23.60 -6.33
C LYS A 213 19.00 -22.18 -5.90
N ARG A 214 17.96 -21.41 -5.57
CA ARG A 214 18.06 -19.97 -5.30
C ARG A 214 18.47 -19.65 -3.86
N LEU A 215 17.88 -20.35 -2.87
CA LEU A 215 18.09 -20.09 -1.44
C LEU A 215 19.54 -20.18 -0.96
N PRO A 216 20.40 -21.08 -1.49
CA PRO A 216 21.83 -21.06 -1.16
C PRO A 216 22.52 -19.72 -1.41
N LEU A 217 22.05 -18.91 -2.38
CA LEU A 217 22.63 -17.59 -2.66
C LEU A 217 22.35 -16.58 -1.54
N ASP A 218 21.29 -16.76 -0.74
CA ASP A 218 21.04 -15.91 0.42
C ASP A 218 22.00 -16.21 1.58
N ILE A 219 22.52 -17.43 1.64
CA ILE A 219 23.30 -17.99 2.75
C ILE A 219 24.81 -17.90 2.49
N LEU A 220 25.25 -18.28 1.29
CA LEU A 220 26.66 -18.38 0.93
C LEU A 220 27.35 -17.01 0.84
N ARG A 221 28.67 -17.01 1.04
CA ARG A 221 29.55 -15.82 1.04
C ARG A 221 30.83 -16.10 0.26
N GLY A 222 31.53 -15.04 -0.15
CA GLY A 222 32.85 -15.12 -0.78
C GLY A 222 32.89 -16.04 -2.00
N PRO A 223 33.98 -16.82 -2.19
CA PRO A 223 34.15 -17.68 -3.36
C PRO A 223 33.08 -18.77 -3.52
N ALA A 224 32.51 -19.26 -2.42
CA ALA A 224 31.40 -20.23 -2.46
C ALA A 224 30.13 -19.60 -3.04
N PHE A 225 29.85 -18.34 -2.71
CA PHE A 225 28.76 -17.57 -3.30
C PHE A 225 28.99 -17.35 -4.81
N GLU A 226 30.18 -16.92 -5.22
CA GLU A 226 30.50 -16.69 -6.63
C GLU A 226 30.32 -17.95 -7.49
N ALA A 227 30.84 -19.08 -7.01
CA ALA A 227 30.70 -20.37 -7.69
C ALA A 227 29.21 -20.81 -7.78
N ALA A 228 28.43 -20.57 -6.72
CA ALA A 228 27.00 -20.87 -6.72
C ALA A 228 26.21 -19.93 -7.64
N ALA A 229 26.51 -18.63 -7.62
CA ALA A 229 25.91 -17.63 -8.49
C ALA A 229 26.20 -17.91 -9.97
N ALA A 230 27.45 -18.23 -10.31
CA ALA A 230 27.81 -18.59 -11.68
C ALA A 230 27.04 -19.83 -12.19
N ARG A 231 26.89 -20.86 -11.35
CA ARG A 231 26.06 -22.04 -11.67
C ARG A 231 24.59 -21.71 -11.82
N TYR A 232 24.08 -20.79 -10.97
CA TYR A 232 22.69 -20.38 -11.00
C TYR A 232 22.37 -19.56 -12.25
N VAL A 233 23.17 -18.58 -12.59
CA VAL A 233 22.95 -17.62 -13.69
C VAL A 233 23.02 -18.29 -15.08
N ARG A 234 23.94 -19.23 -15.27
CA ARG A 234 24.25 -19.89 -16.55
C ARG A 234 23.03 -20.43 -17.32
N PRO A 235 22.16 -21.26 -16.69
CA PRO A 235 20.97 -21.80 -17.37
C PRO A 235 19.98 -20.74 -17.81
N PHE A 236 19.89 -19.61 -17.06
CA PHE A 236 18.99 -18.52 -17.38
C PHE A 236 19.52 -17.70 -18.56
N LEU A 237 20.81 -17.43 -18.64
CA LEU A 237 21.43 -16.76 -19.78
C LEU A 237 21.33 -17.61 -21.05
N ARG A 238 21.57 -18.93 -20.94
CA ARG A 238 21.45 -19.88 -22.05
C ARG A 238 20.03 -19.93 -22.62
N LYS A 239 19.02 -19.87 -21.76
CA LYS A 239 17.60 -19.92 -22.14
C LYS A 239 17.01 -18.57 -22.49
N GLY A 240 17.69 -17.48 -22.20
CA GLY A 240 17.17 -16.15 -22.39
C GLY A 240 15.99 -15.81 -21.48
N VAL A 241 16.18 -15.93 -20.15
CA VAL A 241 15.10 -15.67 -19.17
C VAL A 241 15.18 -14.25 -18.63
N PRO A 242 14.22 -13.37 -18.98
CA PRO A 242 14.28 -11.93 -18.64
C PRO A 242 14.10 -11.65 -17.14
N SER A 243 13.51 -12.56 -16.37
CA SER A 243 13.24 -12.39 -14.95
C SER A 243 14.46 -12.65 -14.04
N LEU A 244 15.59 -13.11 -14.59
CA LEU A 244 16.80 -13.46 -13.82
C LEU A 244 17.24 -12.32 -12.88
N PHE A 245 17.31 -11.09 -13.37
CA PHE A 245 17.75 -9.97 -12.55
C PHE A 245 16.77 -9.69 -11.39
N SER A 246 15.47 -9.76 -11.63
CA SER A 246 14.45 -9.58 -10.59
C SER A 246 14.57 -10.60 -9.47
N ASP A 247 14.94 -11.82 -9.81
CA ASP A 247 15.17 -12.89 -8.85
C ASP A 247 16.47 -12.69 -8.03
N LEU A 248 17.50 -12.10 -8.65
CA LEU A 248 18.76 -11.76 -7.98
C LEU A 248 18.70 -10.42 -7.21
N ALA A 249 17.72 -9.56 -7.48
CA ALA A 249 17.65 -8.19 -6.95
C ALA A 249 17.76 -8.10 -5.41
N PRO A 250 17.15 -8.99 -4.59
CA PRO A 250 17.30 -8.95 -3.14
C PRO A 250 18.75 -9.14 -2.65
N LEU A 251 19.62 -9.79 -3.43
CA LEU A 251 21.03 -10.00 -3.07
C LEU A 251 21.85 -8.70 -3.11
N TYR A 252 21.36 -7.69 -3.84
CA TYR A 252 22.05 -6.40 -3.97
C TYR A 252 21.97 -5.51 -2.71
N ASP A 253 21.17 -5.89 -1.73
CA ASP A 253 21.15 -5.23 -0.43
C ASP A 253 22.46 -5.51 0.37
N ASN A 254 23.23 -6.52 -0.05
CA ASN A 254 24.58 -6.81 0.43
C ASN A 254 25.62 -6.39 -0.61
N ALA A 255 26.43 -5.39 -0.31
CA ALA A 255 27.42 -4.82 -1.23
C ALA A 255 28.42 -5.87 -1.75
N ALA A 256 28.92 -6.77 -0.90
CA ALA A 256 29.87 -7.81 -1.31
C ALA A 256 29.24 -8.81 -2.29
N LYS A 257 27.95 -9.14 -2.12
CA LYS A 257 27.23 -10.00 -3.06
C LYS A 257 26.93 -9.26 -4.38
N ALA A 258 26.59 -7.97 -4.32
CA ALA A 258 26.41 -7.15 -5.50
C ALA A 258 27.70 -7.09 -6.37
N GLU A 259 28.86 -6.85 -5.74
CA GLU A 259 30.16 -6.88 -6.42
C GLU A 259 30.47 -8.26 -7.02
N ALA A 260 30.20 -9.33 -6.27
CA ALA A 260 30.43 -10.70 -6.74
C ALA A 260 29.54 -11.06 -7.94
N LEU A 261 28.25 -10.63 -7.94
CA LEU A 261 27.36 -10.78 -9.09
C LEU A 261 27.85 -9.99 -10.31
N GLY A 262 28.40 -8.81 -10.08
CA GLY A 262 29.04 -8.01 -11.13
C GLY A 262 30.23 -8.74 -11.77
N ARG A 263 31.12 -9.35 -10.96
CA ARG A 263 32.24 -10.17 -11.45
C ARG A 263 31.75 -11.39 -12.24
N VAL A 264 30.81 -12.13 -11.71
CA VAL A 264 30.22 -13.31 -12.39
C VAL A 264 29.62 -12.94 -13.74
N ALA A 265 28.86 -11.84 -13.81
CA ALA A 265 28.25 -11.37 -15.06
C ALA A 265 29.30 -10.89 -16.06
N ALA A 266 30.34 -10.18 -15.60
CA ALA A 266 31.44 -9.68 -16.46
C ALA A 266 32.29 -10.84 -17.00
N GLU A 267 32.60 -11.83 -16.18
CA GLU A 267 33.35 -13.02 -16.58
C GLU A 267 32.55 -13.87 -17.60
N ALA A 268 31.27 -14.02 -17.39
CA ALA A 268 30.38 -14.71 -18.32
C ALA A 268 30.36 -13.99 -19.69
N GLU A 269 30.16 -12.65 -19.72
CA GLU A 269 30.19 -11.88 -20.96
C GLU A 269 31.54 -12.00 -21.67
N ALA A 270 32.65 -11.79 -20.96
CA ALA A 270 33.99 -11.86 -21.55
C ALA A 270 34.29 -13.24 -22.17
N SER A 271 33.94 -14.31 -21.47
CA SER A 271 34.10 -15.68 -21.95
C SER A 271 33.24 -15.97 -23.17
N LEU A 272 31.94 -15.59 -23.14
CA LEU A 272 31.02 -15.76 -24.27
C LEU A 272 31.47 -14.96 -25.50
N ARG A 273 31.97 -13.74 -25.29
CA ARG A 273 32.47 -12.89 -26.39
C ARG A 273 33.71 -13.45 -27.07
N GLN A 274 34.65 -14.03 -26.28
CA GLN A 274 35.93 -14.51 -26.78
C GLN A 274 35.89 -15.94 -27.27
N ARG A 275 35.12 -16.81 -26.63
CA ARG A 275 35.17 -18.25 -26.84
C ARG A 275 33.81 -18.87 -27.20
N SER A 276 32.73 -18.11 -27.22
CA SER A 276 31.35 -18.62 -27.36
C SER A 276 31.08 -19.77 -26.40
N ALA A 277 31.53 -19.62 -25.14
CA ALA A 277 31.41 -20.62 -24.09
C ALA A 277 31.38 -19.93 -22.72
N PHE A 278 30.70 -20.54 -21.75
CA PHE A 278 30.82 -20.09 -20.35
C PHE A 278 32.19 -20.49 -19.76
N PRO A 279 32.62 -19.78 -18.68
CA PRO A 279 33.88 -20.14 -18.01
C PRO A 279 33.90 -21.60 -17.61
N GLY A 280 34.99 -22.32 -18.01
CA GLY A 280 35.16 -23.75 -17.73
C GLY A 280 34.46 -24.72 -18.68
N GLU A 281 33.77 -24.25 -19.70
CA GLU A 281 33.14 -25.06 -20.77
C GLU A 281 34.01 -25.07 -22.05
N ALA A 282 33.73 -25.98 -22.95
CA ALA A 282 34.46 -26.10 -24.22
C ALA A 282 34.13 -24.90 -25.13
N ASP A 283 35.12 -24.43 -25.90
CA ASP A 283 34.96 -23.33 -26.83
C ASP A 283 33.89 -23.65 -27.88
N GLY A 284 33.07 -22.65 -28.22
CA GLY A 284 31.97 -22.80 -29.18
C GLY A 284 30.79 -23.62 -28.66
N SER A 285 30.70 -23.88 -27.35
CA SER A 285 29.59 -24.65 -26.77
C SER A 285 28.28 -23.91 -26.64
N GLU A 286 28.30 -22.58 -26.79
CA GLU A 286 27.09 -21.73 -26.60
C GLU A 286 26.66 -21.03 -27.88
N GLU A 287 25.35 -20.91 -28.03
CA GLU A 287 24.70 -20.16 -29.10
C GLU A 287 24.82 -18.64 -28.87
N PRO A 288 24.83 -17.81 -29.93
CA PRO A 288 24.96 -16.35 -29.83
C PRO A 288 24.00 -15.65 -28.85
N PRO A 289 22.73 -16.08 -28.67
CA PRO A 289 21.80 -15.42 -27.73
C PRO A 289 22.31 -15.37 -26.29
N ALA A 290 23.14 -16.32 -25.85
CA ALA A 290 23.69 -16.31 -24.48
C ALA A 290 24.50 -15.05 -24.19
N LEU A 291 25.27 -14.54 -25.17
CA LEU A 291 25.99 -13.26 -25.06
C LEU A 291 25.05 -12.07 -24.93
N ALA A 292 23.98 -12.01 -25.73
CA ALA A 292 22.99 -10.93 -25.64
C ALA A 292 22.35 -10.83 -24.25
N TRP A 293 22.02 -11.99 -23.67
CA TRP A 293 21.46 -12.04 -22.30
C TRP A 293 22.49 -11.77 -21.22
N ALA A 294 23.77 -12.07 -21.45
CA ALA A 294 24.85 -11.65 -20.54
C ALA A 294 25.03 -10.12 -20.55
N LEU A 295 25.00 -9.48 -21.72
CA LEU A 295 25.00 -8.03 -21.85
C LEU A 295 23.80 -7.39 -21.15
N HIS A 296 22.60 -7.97 -21.34
CA HIS A 296 21.38 -7.52 -20.68
C HIS A 296 21.48 -7.61 -19.15
N LEU A 297 21.98 -8.72 -18.59
CA LEU A 297 22.19 -8.87 -17.15
C LEU A 297 23.20 -7.82 -16.63
N ARG A 298 24.29 -7.58 -17.35
CA ARG A 298 25.28 -6.56 -17.00
C ARG A 298 24.70 -5.15 -17.04
N ALA A 299 23.84 -4.83 -18.02
CA ALA A 299 23.17 -3.54 -18.09
C ALA A 299 22.28 -3.30 -16.86
N GLN A 300 21.53 -4.33 -16.45
CA GLN A 300 20.70 -4.26 -15.24
C GLN A 300 21.54 -4.15 -13.97
N HIS A 301 22.67 -4.86 -13.90
CA HIS A 301 23.62 -4.74 -12.80
C HIS A 301 24.18 -3.31 -12.69
N ALA A 302 24.72 -2.76 -13.80
CA ALA A 302 25.27 -1.41 -13.83
C ALA A 302 24.23 -0.35 -13.40
N ALA A 303 22.99 -0.47 -13.89
CA ALA A 303 21.90 0.39 -13.46
C ALA A 303 21.63 0.30 -11.95
N ARG A 304 21.65 -0.90 -11.39
CA ARG A 304 21.37 -1.15 -9.95
C ARG A 304 22.45 -0.59 -9.03
N VAL A 305 23.72 -0.60 -9.47
CA VAL A 305 24.84 -0.03 -8.71
C VAL A 305 25.07 1.47 -8.99
N GLY A 306 24.26 2.08 -9.86
CA GLY A 306 24.27 3.51 -10.13
C GLY A 306 25.19 3.95 -11.30
N ASP A 307 25.84 3.02 -11.99
CA ASP A 307 26.62 3.33 -13.20
C ASP A 307 25.72 3.40 -14.44
N VAL A 308 25.01 4.52 -14.54
CA VAL A 308 24.03 4.75 -15.61
C VAL A 308 24.68 4.77 -16.99
N ALA A 309 25.89 5.34 -17.13
CA ALA A 309 26.57 5.43 -18.41
C ALA A 309 26.93 4.04 -18.96
N GLU A 310 27.48 3.18 -18.10
CA GLU A 310 27.79 1.79 -18.48
C GLU A 310 26.50 0.99 -18.74
N ALA A 311 25.44 1.22 -17.94
CA ALA A 311 24.15 0.56 -18.14
C ALA A 311 23.56 0.84 -19.52
N VAL A 312 23.55 2.11 -19.95
CA VAL A 312 23.07 2.50 -21.29
C VAL A 312 23.93 1.89 -22.38
N ARG A 313 25.27 1.98 -22.26
CA ARG A 313 26.20 1.39 -23.24
C ARG A 313 26.00 -0.11 -23.43
N LEU A 314 25.80 -0.85 -22.33
CA LEU A 314 25.56 -2.29 -22.36
C LEU A 314 24.18 -2.65 -22.93
N ALA A 315 23.16 -1.84 -22.61
CA ALA A 315 21.83 -2.00 -23.21
C ALA A 315 21.84 -1.75 -24.71
N ASP A 316 22.60 -0.75 -25.18
CA ASP A 316 22.81 -0.50 -26.61
C ASP A 316 23.52 -1.69 -27.28
N ALA A 317 24.57 -2.22 -26.68
CA ALA A 317 25.28 -3.38 -27.20
C ALA A 317 24.37 -4.64 -27.28
N ALA A 318 23.46 -4.82 -26.33
CA ALA A 318 22.49 -5.92 -26.37
C ALA A 318 21.48 -5.73 -27.51
N LEU A 319 20.98 -4.50 -27.72
CA LEU A 319 20.08 -4.14 -28.82
C LEU A 319 20.74 -4.26 -30.19
N GLU A 320 22.01 -3.82 -30.31
CA GLU A 320 22.78 -3.97 -31.55
C GLU A 320 23.03 -5.43 -31.89
N HIS A 321 23.30 -6.27 -30.86
CA HIS A 321 23.50 -7.69 -31.04
C HIS A 321 22.21 -8.39 -31.49
N THR A 322 21.05 -8.10 -30.86
CA THR A 322 19.78 -8.75 -31.17
C THR A 322 18.62 -7.77 -31.07
N PRO A 323 18.34 -7.00 -32.14
CA PRO A 323 17.33 -5.93 -32.12
C PRO A 323 15.88 -6.45 -32.07
N THR A 324 15.66 -7.75 -32.13
CA THR A 324 14.33 -8.37 -32.07
C THR A 324 13.87 -8.75 -30.68
N VAL A 325 14.73 -8.62 -29.65
CA VAL A 325 14.38 -8.98 -28.26
C VAL A 325 13.74 -7.77 -27.58
N ILE A 326 12.43 -7.85 -27.38
CA ILE A 326 11.62 -6.77 -26.80
C ILE A 326 12.06 -6.39 -25.39
N ASP A 327 12.47 -7.38 -24.58
CA ASP A 327 12.92 -7.14 -23.19
C ASP A 327 14.09 -6.17 -23.08
N PHE A 328 14.95 -6.07 -24.12
CA PHE A 328 16.07 -5.15 -24.14
C PHE A 328 15.61 -3.69 -24.25
N TYR A 329 14.59 -3.43 -25.07
CA TYR A 329 13.94 -2.11 -25.16
C TYR A 329 13.30 -1.72 -23.83
N VAL A 330 12.53 -2.63 -23.21
CA VAL A 330 11.89 -2.41 -21.90
C VAL A 330 12.95 -2.09 -20.84
N THR A 331 14.05 -2.84 -20.82
CA THR A 331 15.14 -2.61 -19.87
C THR A 331 15.83 -1.28 -20.10
N LYS A 332 16.17 -0.94 -21.33
CA LYS A 332 16.77 0.35 -21.67
C LYS A 332 15.83 1.51 -21.32
N SER A 333 14.52 1.38 -21.58
CA SER A 333 13.51 2.35 -21.15
C SER A 333 13.56 2.58 -19.63
N ARG A 334 13.64 1.53 -18.83
CA ARG A 334 13.75 1.63 -17.36
C ARG A 334 15.05 2.28 -16.91
N ILE A 335 16.16 1.97 -17.56
CA ILE A 335 17.48 2.59 -17.29
C ILE A 335 17.42 4.10 -17.56
N LEU A 336 16.85 4.52 -18.69
CA LEU A 336 16.68 5.93 -19.02
C LEU A 336 15.73 6.64 -18.06
N ALA A 337 14.64 6.00 -17.66
CA ALA A 337 13.73 6.55 -16.65
C ALA A 337 14.44 6.76 -15.31
N GLN A 338 15.28 5.83 -14.89
CA GLN A 338 16.09 5.95 -13.67
C GLN A 338 17.14 7.09 -13.81
N ALA A 339 17.67 7.31 -15.00
CA ALA A 339 18.57 8.41 -15.32
C ALA A 339 17.88 9.78 -15.37
N GLY A 340 16.53 9.82 -15.35
CA GLY A 340 15.73 11.04 -15.45
C GLY A 340 15.32 11.41 -16.88
N ASP A 341 15.75 10.70 -17.92
CA ASP A 341 15.29 10.91 -19.29
C ASP A 341 13.97 10.19 -19.54
N LEU A 342 12.92 10.76 -18.95
CA LEU A 342 11.56 10.20 -19.03
C LEU A 342 10.99 10.26 -20.46
N ALA A 343 11.45 11.22 -21.27
CA ALA A 343 10.97 11.38 -22.63
C ALA A 343 11.44 10.23 -23.53
N GLN A 344 12.75 9.94 -23.55
CA GLN A 344 13.28 8.81 -24.30
C GLN A 344 12.82 7.46 -23.75
N ALA A 345 12.69 7.36 -22.41
CA ALA A 345 12.15 6.17 -21.78
C ALA A 345 10.73 5.83 -22.28
N ALA A 346 9.86 6.84 -22.41
CA ALA A 346 8.51 6.67 -22.93
C ALA A 346 8.51 6.28 -24.43
N ASP A 347 9.38 6.88 -25.24
CA ASP A 347 9.49 6.55 -26.66
C ASP A 347 9.93 5.09 -26.87
N LEU A 348 10.94 4.63 -26.12
CA LEU A 348 11.40 3.23 -26.18
C LEU A 348 10.37 2.23 -25.66
N ALA A 349 9.64 2.58 -24.62
CA ALA A 349 8.56 1.71 -24.12
C ALA A 349 7.42 1.57 -25.16
N ASP A 350 7.09 2.65 -25.89
CA ASP A 350 6.10 2.60 -26.95
C ASP A 350 6.64 1.85 -28.19
N GLU A 351 7.95 1.91 -28.49
CA GLU A 351 8.60 1.11 -29.51
C GLU A 351 8.50 -0.39 -29.17
N ALA A 352 8.85 -0.79 -27.93
CA ALA A 352 8.69 -2.15 -27.45
C ALA A 352 7.24 -2.66 -27.62
N ARG A 353 6.26 -1.83 -27.23
CA ARG A 353 4.84 -2.14 -27.42
C ARG A 353 4.45 -2.34 -28.89
N ARG A 354 5.03 -1.57 -29.79
CA ARG A 354 4.75 -1.69 -31.25
C ARG A 354 5.32 -2.96 -31.87
N MET A 355 6.31 -3.58 -31.23
CA MET A 355 6.87 -4.85 -31.68
C MET A 355 5.93 -6.04 -31.42
N ASP A 356 5.09 -5.97 -30.37
CA ASP A 356 4.01 -6.93 -30.08
C ASP A 356 2.75 -6.19 -29.64
N LEU A 357 1.84 -5.97 -30.59
CA LEU A 357 0.57 -5.27 -30.36
C LEU A 357 -0.47 -6.11 -29.59
N ALA A 358 -0.24 -7.40 -29.43
CA ALA A 358 -1.14 -8.29 -28.70
C ALA A 358 -0.74 -8.42 -27.22
N ASP A 359 0.46 -8.02 -26.85
CA ASP A 359 0.95 -8.12 -25.48
C ASP A 359 0.41 -6.98 -24.57
N ARG A 360 -0.45 -7.38 -23.63
CA ARG A 360 -1.04 -6.47 -22.64
C ARG A 360 0.00 -5.94 -21.63
N TYR A 361 1.05 -6.71 -21.34
CA TYR A 361 2.11 -6.27 -20.43
C TYR A 361 2.90 -5.11 -21.05
N LEU A 362 3.30 -5.22 -22.32
CA LEU A 362 4.01 -4.15 -23.03
C LEU A 362 3.15 -2.89 -23.15
N ASN A 363 1.84 -3.05 -23.39
CA ASN A 363 0.92 -1.92 -23.37
C ASN A 363 0.93 -1.23 -22.01
N SER A 364 0.88 -1.99 -20.91
CA SER A 364 0.92 -1.42 -19.55
C SER A 364 2.25 -0.73 -19.24
N VAL A 365 3.38 -1.28 -19.69
CA VAL A 365 4.71 -0.66 -19.55
C VAL A 365 4.77 0.69 -20.28
N ALA A 366 4.28 0.73 -21.54
CA ALA A 366 4.23 1.96 -22.31
C ALA A 366 3.33 3.02 -21.66
N VAL A 367 2.15 2.63 -21.17
CA VAL A 367 1.25 3.54 -20.45
C VAL A 367 1.94 4.12 -19.21
N GLN A 368 2.63 3.31 -18.41
CA GLN A 368 3.34 3.77 -17.22
C GLN A 368 4.47 4.76 -17.56
N ALA A 369 5.25 4.45 -18.60
CA ALA A 369 6.34 5.33 -19.06
C ALA A 369 5.80 6.66 -19.60
N LEU A 370 4.73 6.64 -20.38
CA LEU A 370 4.06 7.84 -20.90
C LEU A 370 3.50 8.72 -19.76
N LEU A 371 2.90 8.11 -18.73
CA LEU A 371 2.42 8.84 -17.55
C LEU A 371 3.57 9.43 -16.74
N ALA A 372 4.70 8.74 -16.64
CA ALA A 372 5.89 9.27 -15.98
C ALA A 372 6.48 10.49 -16.75
N ALA A 373 6.38 10.50 -18.08
CA ALA A 373 6.78 11.60 -18.96
C ALA A 373 5.70 12.69 -19.12
N ASP A 374 4.63 12.67 -18.34
CA ASP A 374 3.49 13.61 -18.37
C ASP A 374 2.74 13.67 -19.73
N ARG A 375 2.89 12.65 -20.57
CA ARG A 375 2.17 12.49 -21.85
C ARG A 375 0.80 11.86 -21.65
N ILE A 376 -0.06 12.52 -20.84
CA ILE A 376 -1.32 11.94 -20.33
C ILE A 376 -2.24 11.50 -21.45
N ALA A 377 -2.51 12.37 -22.44
CA ALA A 377 -3.42 12.05 -23.54
C ALA A 377 -2.96 10.83 -24.36
N GLN A 378 -1.65 10.70 -24.58
CA GLN A 378 -1.07 9.55 -25.28
C GLN A 378 -1.18 8.27 -24.43
N ALA A 379 -0.95 8.38 -23.12
CA ALA A 379 -1.09 7.28 -22.18
C ALA A 379 -2.54 6.74 -22.13
N GLU A 380 -3.52 7.66 -22.07
CA GLU A 380 -4.95 7.30 -22.07
C GLU A 380 -5.36 6.65 -23.40
N ALA A 381 -4.92 7.17 -24.54
CA ALA A 381 -5.16 6.56 -25.85
C ALA A 381 -4.53 5.16 -25.94
N THR A 382 -3.32 4.98 -25.42
CA THR A 382 -2.61 3.68 -25.41
C THR A 382 -3.32 2.68 -24.49
N ALA A 383 -3.77 3.13 -23.30
CA ALA A 383 -4.54 2.29 -22.38
C ALA A 383 -5.87 1.82 -22.98
N ALA A 384 -6.54 2.67 -23.75
CA ALA A 384 -7.80 2.36 -24.43
C ALA A 384 -7.70 1.25 -25.49
N LEU A 385 -6.51 0.90 -25.96
CA LEU A 385 -6.31 -0.21 -26.89
C LEU A 385 -6.74 -1.57 -26.29
N PHE A 386 -6.57 -1.75 -24.99
CA PHE A 386 -6.90 -3.00 -24.28
C PHE A 386 -8.09 -2.88 -23.32
N ALA A 387 -8.54 -1.65 -23.04
CA ALA A 387 -9.54 -1.38 -22.03
C ALA A 387 -10.62 -0.46 -22.59
N ARG A 388 -11.69 -1.04 -23.12
CA ARG A 388 -12.83 -0.29 -23.67
C ARG A 388 -13.88 -0.02 -22.60
N PRO A 389 -14.57 1.14 -22.61
CA PRO A 389 -15.70 1.38 -21.73
C PRO A 389 -16.80 0.33 -21.90
N ALA A 390 -17.42 -0.06 -20.80
CA ALA A 390 -18.57 -0.96 -20.83
C ALA A 390 -19.78 -0.23 -21.44
N GLY A 391 -20.62 -0.95 -22.21
CA GLY A 391 -21.88 -0.45 -22.73
C GLY A 391 -21.81 0.22 -24.11
N LEU A 392 -20.64 0.25 -24.76
CA LEU A 392 -20.54 0.66 -26.17
C LEU A 392 -21.12 -0.42 -27.10
N ALA A 393 -21.95 0.01 -28.06
CA ALA A 393 -22.46 -0.89 -29.07
C ALA A 393 -21.31 -1.42 -29.98
N ALA A 394 -21.53 -2.59 -30.61
CA ALA A 394 -20.57 -3.13 -31.55
C ALA A 394 -20.37 -2.14 -32.71
N GLY A 395 -19.13 -1.64 -32.88
CA GLY A 395 -18.77 -0.66 -33.89
C GLY A 395 -18.82 0.81 -33.45
N GLU A 396 -19.28 1.09 -32.24
CA GLU A 396 -19.22 2.44 -31.67
C GLU A 396 -17.79 2.79 -31.23
N THR A 397 -17.34 3.97 -31.64
CA THR A 397 -16.01 4.47 -31.26
C THR A 397 -16.08 5.13 -29.88
N PRO A 398 -15.33 4.67 -28.88
CA PRO A 398 -15.29 5.34 -27.59
C PRO A 398 -14.71 6.76 -27.71
N PRO A 399 -15.11 7.67 -26.84
CA PRO A 399 -14.45 8.98 -26.73
C PRO A 399 -12.93 8.79 -26.56
N PRO A 400 -12.09 9.70 -27.10
CA PRO A 400 -10.64 9.64 -26.94
C PRO A 400 -10.25 9.47 -25.47
N GLY A 401 -9.39 8.49 -25.17
CA GLY A 401 -8.92 8.21 -23.82
C GLY A 401 -9.91 7.53 -22.87
N ALA A 402 -11.14 7.24 -23.32
CA ALA A 402 -12.13 6.54 -22.50
C ALA A 402 -11.71 5.07 -22.27
N THR A 403 -11.59 4.68 -21.01
CA THR A 403 -11.23 3.31 -20.60
C THR A 403 -12.16 2.83 -19.47
N ASN A 404 -12.25 1.51 -19.29
CA ASN A 404 -12.93 0.91 -18.14
C ASN A 404 -11.96 0.55 -17.02
N LEU A 405 -10.69 0.98 -17.07
CA LEU A 405 -9.66 0.61 -16.10
C LEU A 405 -10.01 1.06 -14.67
N VAL A 406 -10.66 2.21 -14.52
CA VAL A 406 -11.13 2.67 -13.22
C VAL A 406 -12.26 1.78 -12.70
N ASP A 407 -13.22 1.42 -13.55
CA ASP A 407 -14.29 0.50 -13.19
C ASP A 407 -13.78 -0.91 -12.85
N MET A 408 -12.68 -1.32 -13.49
CA MET A 408 -11.96 -2.56 -13.18
C MET A 408 -11.05 -2.44 -11.95
N GLN A 409 -11.12 -1.34 -11.22
CA GLN A 409 -10.30 -1.06 -10.04
C GLN A 409 -8.79 -1.14 -10.30
N CYS A 410 -8.34 -0.73 -11.48
CA CYS A 410 -6.94 -0.69 -11.87
C CYS A 410 -6.22 0.48 -11.18
N GLN A 411 -5.78 0.24 -9.95
CA GLN A 411 -5.27 1.30 -9.05
C GLN A 411 -3.95 1.90 -9.54
N TRP A 412 -3.06 1.11 -10.15
CA TRP A 412 -1.80 1.65 -10.69
C TRP A 412 -2.04 2.69 -11.78
N TYR A 413 -3.06 2.49 -12.61
CA TYR A 413 -3.44 3.41 -13.67
C TYR A 413 -4.03 4.70 -13.09
N ALA A 414 -5.01 4.58 -12.17
CA ALA A 414 -5.61 5.72 -11.51
C ALA A 414 -4.56 6.58 -10.78
N LEU A 415 -3.63 5.94 -10.05
CA LEU A 415 -2.52 6.63 -9.38
C LEU A 415 -1.57 7.30 -10.38
N GLY A 416 -1.18 6.61 -11.45
CA GLY A 416 -0.29 7.17 -12.46
C GLY A 416 -0.87 8.41 -13.14
N VAL A 417 -2.16 8.36 -13.53
CA VAL A 417 -2.86 9.51 -14.12
C VAL A 417 -3.00 10.64 -13.09
N GLY A 418 -3.36 10.32 -11.83
CA GLY A 418 -3.46 11.29 -10.76
C GLY A 418 -2.14 12.02 -10.49
N ASP A 419 -1.03 11.29 -10.42
CA ASP A 419 0.30 11.85 -10.19
C ASP A 419 0.77 12.73 -11.37
N ALA A 420 0.48 12.34 -12.62
CA ALA A 420 0.80 13.14 -13.80
C ALA A 420 0.00 14.46 -13.82
N HIS A 421 -1.29 14.42 -13.47
CA HIS A 421 -2.08 15.63 -13.30
C HIS A 421 -1.56 16.51 -12.16
N ALA A 422 -1.14 15.92 -11.04
CA ALA A 422 -0.59 16.66 -9.90
C ALA A 422 0.73 17.37 -10.27
N ARG A 423 1.64 16.71 -11.01
CA ARG A 423 2.87 17.35 -11.53
C ARG A 423 2.55 18.52 -12.47
N ALA A 424 1.50 18.38 -13.28
CA ALA A 424 1.00 19.46 -14.14
C ALA A 424 0.17 20.50 -13.38
N GLN A 425 0.06 20.44 -12.04
CA GLN A 425 -0.73 21.32 -11.18
C GLN A 425 -2.22 21.36 -11.53
N ARG A 426 -2.73 20.34 -12.19
CA ARG A 426 -4.15 20.16 -12.48
C ARG A 426 -4.84 19.44 -11.32
N TRP A 427 -5.15 20.18 -10.25
CA TRP A 427 -5.58 19.62 -8.98
C TRP A 427 -6.93 18.91 -9.03
N GLY A 428 -7.91 19.40 -9.80
CA GLY A 428 -9.22 18.76 -9.96
C GLY A 428 -9.11 17.32 -10.47
N PRO A 429 -8.57 17.11 -11.69
CA PRO A 429 -8.36 15.76 -12.23
C PRO A 429 -7.48 14.86 -11.32
N ALA A 430 -6.44 15.43 -10.68
CA ALA A 430 -5.62 14.67 -9.75
C ALA A 430 -6.41 14.15 -8.54
N LEU A 431 -7.15 15.04 -7.88
CA LEU A 431 -8.02 14.70 -6.74
C LEU A 431 -9.10 13.70 -7.12
N LYS A 432 -9.67 13.81 -8.33
CA LYS A 432 -10.62 12.84 -8.86
C LYS A 432 -10.03 11.42 -8.87
N ARG A 433 -8.83 11.26 -9.42
CA ARG A 433 -8.16 9.94 -9.50
C ARG A 433 -7.82 9.39 -8.12
N TYR A 434 -7.29 10.20 -7.22
CA TYR A 434 -7.01 9.77 -5.85
C TYR A 434 -8.27 9.37 -5.08
N THR A 435 -9.37 10.11 -5.26
CA THR A 435 -10.67 9.78 -4.65
C THR A 435 -11.25 8.49 -5.23
N GLN A 436 -11.06 8.22 -6.53
CA GLN A 436 -11.44 6.94 -7.14
C GLN A 436 -10.68 5.77 -6.50
N VAL A 437 -9.37 5.91 -6.26
CA VAL A 437 -8.60 4.87 -5.55
C VAL A 437 -9.17 4.63 -4.16
N ARG A 438 -9.47 5.70 -3.38
CA ARG A 438 -10.12 5.55 -2.07
C ARG A 438 -11.44 4.79 -2.19
N LYS A 439 -12.27 5.14 -3.18
CA LYS A 439 -13.54 4.47 -3.40
C LYS A 439 -13.37 2.97 -3.69
N HIS A 440 -12.34 2.55 -4.43
CA HIS A 440 -12.07 1.13 -4.65
C HIS A 440 -11.82 0.37 -3.34
N PHE A 441 -11.14 0.98 -2.36
CA PHE A 441 -10.94 0.37 -1.04
C PHE A 441 -12.25 0.35 -0.23
N GLU A 442 -13.06 1.39 -0.34
CA GLU A 442 -14.41 1.46 0.28
C GLU A 442 -15.34 0.40 -0.33
N ASP A 443 -15.37 0.27 -1.66
CA ASP A 443 -16.16 -0.75 -2.39
C ASP A 443 -15.74 -2.16 -1.96
N PHE A 444 -14.42 -2.43 -1.86
CA PHE A 444 -13.93 -3.72 -1.38
C PHE A 444 -14.41 -4.03 0.04
N GLN A 445 -14.47 -3.04 0.92
CA GLN A 445 -15.00 -3.19 2.27
C GLN A 445 -16.53 -3.39 2.27
N GLU A 446 -17.26 -2.70 1.39
CA GLU A 446 -18.71 -2.84 1.24
C GLU A 446 -19.08 -4.23 0.73
N ASP A 447 -18.35 -4.75 -0.25
CA ASP A 447 -18.57 -6.09 -0.84
C ASP A 447 -18.40 -7.24 0.15
N GLN A 448 -17.74 -7.00 1.31
CA GLN A 448 -17.62 -8.01 2.37
C GLN A 448 -18.95 -8.35 3.05
N PHE A 449 -19.96 -7.49 2.95
CA PHE A 449 -21.22 -7.66 3.71
C PHE A 449 -21.87 -9.03 3.47
N ASP A 450 -21.95 -9.48 2.23
CA ASP A 450 -22.57 -10.76 1.86
C ASP A 450 -21.78 -11.98 2.40
N PHE A 451 -20.46 -11.82 2.60
CA PHE A 451 -19.64 -12.91 3.13
C PHE A 451 -19.85 -13.18 4.60
N HIS A 452 -20.36 -12.24 5.40
CA HIS A 452 -20.57 -12.43 6.83
C HIS A 452 -21.55 -13.57 7.15
N ALA A 453 -22.64 -13.68 6.36
CA ALA A 453 -23.58 -14.79 6.49
C ALA A 453 -23.03 -16.09 5.87
N TYR A 454 -22.41 -15.97 4.69
CA TYR A 454 -21.90 -17.11 3.94
C TYR A 454 -20.82 -17.87 4.69
N CYS A 455 -19.79 -17.18 5.19
CA CYS A 455 -18.62 -17.81 5.81
C CYS A 455 -18.95 -18.58 7.08
N VAL A 456 -19.85 -18.07 7.93
CA VAL A 456 -20.30 -18.78 9.12
C VAL A 456 -21.14 -20.01 8.74
N ARG A 457 -22.04 -19.87 7.77
CA ARG A 457 -22.90 -20.98 7.31
C ARG A 457 -22.09 -22.10 6.62
N LYS A 458 -21.09 -21.72 5.84
CA LYS A 458 -20.21 -22.64 5.08
C LYS A 458 -18.96 -23.04 5.85
N MET A 459 -18.80 -22.56 7.08
CA MET A 459 -17.69 -22.92 7.97
C MET A 459 -16.30 -22.62 7.39
N THR A 460 -16.13 -21.56 6.61
CA THR A 460 -14.82 -21.11 6.11
C THR A 460 -14.15 -20.18 7.14
N LEU A 461 -13.98 -20.66 8.38
CA LEU A 461 -13.75 -19.83 9.56
C LEU A 461 -12.38 -19.15 9.59
N ARG A 462 -11.31 -19.92 9.32
CA ARG A 462 -9.93 -19.38 9.31
C ARG A 462 -9.77 -18.32 8.23
N ALA A 463 -10.25 -18.59 7.01
CA ALA A 463 -10.23 -17.65 5.91
C ALA A 463 -11.06 -16.40 6.21
N TYR A 464 -12.22 -16.56 6.82
CA TYR A 464 -13.11 -15.45 7.21
C TYR A 464 -12.46 -14.50 8.21
N VAL A 465 -11.92 -15.01 9.31
CA VAL A 465 -11.26 -14.17 10.32
C VAL A 465 -10.01 -13.49 9.75
N ARG A 466 -9.20 -14.22 8.94
CA ARG A 466 -8.04 -13.64 8.24
C ARG A 466 -8.45 -12.53 7.28
N MET A 467 -9.52 -12.73 6.51
CA MET A 467 -10.09 -11.73 5.61
C MET A 467 -10.51 -10.46 6.37
N LEU A 468 -11.24 -10.59 7.49
CA LEU A 468 -11.65 -9.43 8.29
C LEU A 468 -10.45 -8.66 8.82
N ARG A 469 -9.43 -9.34 9.33
CA ARG A 469 -8.18 -8.73 9.79
C ARG A 469 -7.39 -8.05 8.66
N LEU A 470 -7.44 -8.62 7.45
CA LEU A 470 -6.85 -8.00 6.25
C LEU A 470 -7.59 -6.72 5.88
N VAL A 471 -8.94 -6.78 5.84
CA VAL A 471 -9.79 -5.62 5.52
C VAL A 471 -9.52 -4.45 6.46
N ASP A 472 -9.35 -4.74 7.77
CA ASP A 472 -9.04 -3.71 8.77
C ASP A 472 -7.68 -3.02 8.53
N LYS A 473 -6.77 -3.66 7.80
CA LYS A 473 -5.44 -3.14 7.44
C LYS A 473 -5.37 -2.49 6.05
N LEU A 474 -6.41 -2.65 5.22
CA LEU A 474 -6.41 -2.18 3.83
C LEU A 474 -6.10 -0.68 3.68
N PRO A 475 -6.59 0.25 4.53
CA PRO A 475 -6.22 1.66 4.42
C PRO A 475 -4.73 1.95 4.69
N GLY A 476 -3.97 0.97 5.20
CA GLY A 476 -2.50 0.99 5.30
C GLY A 476 -1.78 0.48 4.04
N HIS A 477 -2.50 -0.01 3.02
CA HIS A 477 -1.90 -0.53 1.78
C HIS A 477 -1.15 0.56 1.00
N ALA A 478 -0.03 0.20 0.34
CA ALA A 478 0.84 1.13 -0.36
C ALA A 478 0.09 2.00 -1.40
N PHE A 479 -0.86 1.44 -2.14
CA PHE A 479 -1.66 2.21 -3.10
C PHE A 479 -2.58 3.21 -2.42
N PHE A 480 -3.23 2.85 -1.32
CA PHE A 480 -4.03 3.80 -0.55
C PHE A 480 -3.16 4.93 0.01
N ARG A 481 -1.99 4.59 0.60
CA ARG A 481 -1.03 5.58 1.11
C ARG A 481 -0.57 6.56 0.04
N ARG A 482 -0.27 6.07 -1.18
CA ARG A 482 0.12 6.91 -2.33
C ARG A 482 -1.01 7.84 -2.75
N ALA A 483 -2.24 7.33 -2.87
CA ALA A 483 -3.42 8.15 -3.17
C ALA A 483 -3.65 9.23 -2.11
N ALA A 484 -3.57 8.85 -0.83
CA ALA A 484 -3.75 9.76 0.28
C ALA A 484 -2.66 10.86 0.30
N ALA A 485 -1.40 10.48 0.08
CA ALA A 485 -0.29 11.43 0.00
C ALA A 485 -0.48 12.42 -1.16
N GLY A 486 -0.90 11.93 -2.34
CA GLY A 486 -1.21 12.78 -3.50
C GLY A 486 -2.37 13.74 -3.23
N ALA A 487 -3.46 13.24 -2.66
CA ALA A 487 -4.62 14.06 -2.30
C ALA A 487 -4.28 15.12 -1.23
N ILE A 488 -3.53 14.75 -0.19
CA ILE A 488 -3.10 15.70 0.85
C ILE A 488 -2.26 16.82 0.24
N ARG A 489 -1.26 16.48 -0.61
CA ARG A 489 -0.42 17.48 -1.28
C ARG A 489 -1.23 18.40 -2.19
N ALA A 490 -2.20 17.87 -2.92
CA ALA A 490 -3.09 18.67 -3.75
C ALA A 490 -3.93 19.67 -2.91
N TYR A 491 -4.52 19.21 -1.81
CA TYR A 491 -5.27 20.07 -0.90
C TYR A 491 -4.38 21.09 -0.17
N LEU A 492 -3.13 20.74 0.17
CA LEU A 492 -2.18 21.71 0.72
C LEU A 492 -1.84 22.79 -0.30
N ALA A 493 -1.60 22.43 -1.56
CA ALA A 493 -1.35 23.40 -2.63
C ALA A 493 -2.54 24.34 -2.87
N LEU A 494 -3.76 23.81 -2.85
CA LEU A 494 -5.00 24.61 -2.95
C LEU A 494 -5.14 25.56 -1.75
N ALA A 495 -4.85 25.11 -0.54
CA ALA A 495 -4.90 25.95 0.65
C ALA A 495 -3.84 27.06 0.62
N ASP A 496 -2.61 26.72 0.19
CA ASP A 496 -1.52 27.69 0.08
C ASP A 496 -1.81 28.73 -1.02
N ALA A 497 -2.42 28.33 -2.15
CA ALA A 497 -2.86 29.23 -3.21
C ALA A 497 -3.96 30.19 -2.71
N ALA A 498 -4.98 29.69 -2.01
CA ALA A 498 -6.03 30.52 -1.44
C ALA A 498 -5.48 31.48 -0.37
N ALA A 499 -4.52 31.08 0.45
CA ALA A 499 -3.86 31.93 1.43
C ALA A 499 -3.02 33.03 0.75
N ALA A 500 -2.32 32.71 -0.36
CA ALA A 500 -1.56 33.67 -1.15
C ALA A 500 -2.47 34.71 -1.85
N GLU A 501 -3.61 34.28 -2.39
CA GLU A 501 -4.62 35.18 -2.94
C GLU A 501 -5.20 36.12 -1.87
N ALA A 502 -5.50 35.60 -0.71
CA ALA A 502 -5.97 36.39 0.44
C ALA A 502 -4.91 37.39 0.95
N ALA A 503 -3.64 36.99 0.98
CA ALA A 503 -2.52 37.83 1.42
C ALA A 503 -2.04 38.80 0.33
N GLY A 504 -2.19 38.46 -0.94
CA GLY A 504 -1.56 39.13 -2.07
C GLY A 504 -2.16 40.45 -2.48
N GLY A 505 -3.14 41.00 -1.78
CA GLY A 505 -3.61 42.36 -1.98
C GLY A 505 -4.04 42.74 -3.39
N ALA A 506 -4.00 41.82 -4.37
CA ALA A 506 -4.52 42.08 -5.72
C ALA A 506 -6.03 42.41 -5.68
N ALA A 507 -6.77 41.72 -4.83
CA ALA A 507 -8.18 42.04 -4.55
C ALA A 507 -8.31 43.38 -3.78
N ALA A 508 -7.43 43.65 -2.82
CA ALA A 508 -7.41 44.94 -2.10
C ALA A 508 -6.94 46.08 -3.00
N ALA A 509 -5.96 45.86 -3.87
CA ALA A 509 -5.52 46.85 -4.86
C ALA A 509 -6.56 47.06 -5.96
N ALA A 510 -7.22 46.01 -6.43
CA ALA A 510 -8.34 46.09 -7.36
C ALA A 510 -9.59 46.80 -6.73
N ALA A 511 -9.92 46.45 -5.49
CA ALA A 511 -11.00 47.08 -4.74
C ALA A 511 -10.68 48.56 -4.42
N ALA A 512 -9.42 48.88 -4.04
CA ALA A 512 -9.00 50.25 -3.84
C ALA A 512 -8.95 51.07 -5.15
N ALA A 513 -8.51 50.46 -6.26
CA ALA A 513 -8.53 51.06 -7.56
C ALA A 513 -10.00 51.28 -8.11
N GLU A 514 -10.87 50.30 -7.86
CA GLU A 514 -12.29 50.38 -8.19
C GLU A 514 -13.02 51.38 -7.30
N GLU A 515 -12.67 51.49 -6.02
CA GLU A 515 -13.19 52.48 -5.10
C GLU A 515 -12.67 53.90 -5.41
N ALA A 516 -11.39 54.02 -5.83
CA ALA A 516 -10.83 55.28 -6.32
C ALA A 516 -11.45 55.71 -7.66
N ALA A 517 -11.69 54.77 -8.59
CA ALA A 517 -12.40 55.03 -9.83
C ALA A 517 -13.88 55.40 -9.59
N LEU A 518 -14.54 54.72 -8.64
CA LEU A 518 -15.88 55.06 -8.18
C LEU A 518 -15.93 56.42 -7.48
N ALA A 519 -14.90 56.81 -6.73
CA ALA A 519 -14.78 58.11 -6.07
C ALA A 519 -14.61 59.26 -7.05
N ALA A 520 -14.03 59.02 -8.23
CA ALA A 520 -13.85 59.99 -9.30
C ALA A 520 -15.11 60.25 -10.16
N LEU A 521 -16.17 59.44 -10.02
CA LEU A 521 -17.38 59.57 -10.80
C LEU A 521 -18.39 60.54 -10.16
N PRO A 522 -19.25 61.20 -10.96
CA PRO A 522 -20.31 62.03 -10.45
C PRO A 522 -21.29 61.29 -9.53
N PRO A 523 -21.89 61.98 -8.52
CA PRO A 523 -22.71 61.30 -7.47
C PRO A 523 -23.84 60.43 -8.00
N ASN A 524 -24.44 60.75 -9.14
CA ASN A 524 -25.54 59.99 -9.75
C ASN A 524 -25.09 58.73 -10.45
N GLU A 525 -23.91 58.71 -11.04
CA GLU A 525 -23.32 57.52 -11.67
C GLU A 525 -22.78 56.53 -10.62
N ARG A 526 -22.17 57.05 -9.55
CA ARG A 526 -21.72 56.27 -8.38
C ARG A 526 -22.89 55.49 -7.75
N LYS A 527 -24.06 56.13 -7.62
CA LYS A 527 -25.25 55.48 -7.07
C LYS A 527 -25.80 54.38 -7.98
N LYS A 528 -25.76 54.58 -9.32
CA LYS A 528 -26.18 53.58 -10.31
C LYS A 528 -25.27 52.36 -10.34
N LEU A 529 -23.95 52.55 -10.30
CA LEU A 529 -22.97 51.46 -10.29
C LEU A 529 -23.00 50.65 -9.00
N ARG A 530 -23.12 51.30 -7.83
CA ARG A 530 -23.29 50.57 -6.54
C ARG A 530 -24.61 49.78 -6.50
N ALA A 531 -25.69 50.30 -7.08
CA ALA A 531 -26.95 49.56 -7.19
C ALA A 531 -26.85 48.35 -8.14
N LYS A 532 -26.08 48.46 -9.24
CA LYS A 532 -25.84 47.40 -10.20
C LYS A 532 -24.92 46.30 -9.60
N ALA A 533 -23.86 46.66 -8.88
CA ALA A 533 -22.97 45.73 -8.19
C ALA A 533 -23.73 44.94 -7.11
N ARG A 534 -24.52 45.62 -6.26
CA ARG A 534 -25.37 44.99 -5.24
C ARG A 534 -26.44 44.04 -5.83
N LYS A 535 -26.95 44.34 -7.02
CA LYS A 535 -27.89 43.45 -7.73
C LYS A 535 -27.18 42.22 -8.34
N ALA A 536 -25.96 42.41 -8.80
CA ALA A 536 -25.13 41.28 -9.28
C ALA A 536 -24.68 40.35 -8.14
N GLU A 537 -24.30 40.92 -6.99
CA GLU A 537 -23.93 40.16 -5.78
C GLU A 537 -25.16 39.41 -5.20
N GLN A 538 -26.32 40.00 -5.20
CA GLN A 538 -27.56 39.32 -4.84
C GLN A 538 -27.98 38.24 -5.84
N ALA A 539 -27.71 38.41 -7.13
CA ALA A 539 -27.94 37.39 -8.14
C ALA A 539 -26.94 36.21 -8.01
N ALA A 540 -25.67 36.49 -7.68
CA ALA A 540 -24.68 35.48 -7.42
C ALA A 540 -24.96 34.69 -6.12
N ALA A 541 -25.40 35.38 -5.06
CA ALA A 541 -25.85 34.76 -3.82
C ALA A 541 -27.13 33.92 -4.02
N GLY A 542 -28.04 34.36 -4.89
CA GLY A 542 -29.23 33.61 -5.27
C GLY A 542 -28.93 32.35 -6.10
N ALA A 543 -27.91 32.41 -6.98
CA ALA A 543 -27.45 31.25 -7.74
C ALA A 543 -26.70 30.21 -6.85
N ALA A 544 -25.96 30.68 -5.86
CA ALA A 544 -25.32 29.82 -4.86
C ALA A 544 -26.34 29.13 -3.92
N ALA A 545 -27.45 29.82 -3.60
CA ALA A 545 -28.53 29.26 -2.79
C ALA A 545 -29.45 28.30 -3.58
N ALA A 546 -29.49 28.40 -4.92
CA ALA A 546 -30.25 27.49 -5.77
C ALA A 546 -29.58 26.16 -6.06
N SER A 547 -28.31 25.99 -5.69
CA SER A 547 -27.54 24.77 -5.88
C SER A 547 -27.43 23.88 -4.63
N ALA A 548 -28.10 24.20 -3.52
CA ALA A 548 -28.21 23.32 -2.38
C ALA A 548 -29.32 22.28 -2.62
N PRO A 549 -29.06 20.98 -2.53
CA PRO A 549 -30.11 19.98 -2.68
C PRO A 549 -31.02 19.98 -1.46
N ASP A 550 -32.27 20.34 -1.69
CA ASP A 550 -33.34 20.20 -0.73
C ASP A 550 -33.63 18.70 -0.49
N ALA A 551 -33.44 18.26 0.73
CA ALA A 551 -33.80 16.92 1.19
C ALA A 551 -35.29 16.89 1.57
N GLY A 552 -36.14 16.82 0.57
CA GLY A 552 -37.60 16.67 0.73
C GLY A 552 -38.04 15.31 0.22
N HIS A 553 -38.56 14.50 1.13
CA HIS A 553 -39.31 13.27 0.88
C HIS A 553 -40.41 13.44 -0.14
N ASP A 554 -40.53 12.50 -1.08
CA ASP A 554 -41.84 11.91 -1.38
C ASP A 554 -41.67 10.51 -2.00
N ALA A 555 -42.14 9.53 -1.28
CA ALA A 555 -42.36 8.18 -1.72
C ALA A 555 -43.58 8.10 -2.62
N LYS A 556 -43.46 7.68 -3.86
CA LYS A 556 -44.55 7.08 -4.63
C LYS A 556 -44.10 5.83 -5.37
N SER A 557 -44.66 4.73 -4.92
CA SER A 557 -44.66 3.42 -5.56
C SER A 557 -45.39 3.50 -6.91
N GLY A 558 -44.84 2.83 -7.92
CA GLY A 558 -45.55 2.61 -9.19
C GLY A 558 -44.73 1.84 -10.20
N GLY A 559 -45.11 0.59 -10.38
CA GLY A 559 -44.60 -0.51 -11.14
C GLY A 559 -44.02 -0.34 -12.53
N GLY A 560 -43.20 -1.30 -12.88
CA GLY A 560 -43.14 -1.99 -14.15
C GLY A 560 -42.38 -1.30 -15.28
N GLY A 561 -41.21 -1.81 -15.59
CA GLY A 561 -40.53 -1.58 -16.85
C GLY A 561 -39.02 -1.68 -16.71
N GLU A 562 -38.46 -2.84 -16.98
CA GLU A 562 -37.00 -3.01 -17.12
C GLU A 562 -36.47 -2.12 -18.25
N LYS A 563 -36.00 -0.94 -17.90
CA LYS A 563 -35.06 -0.20 -18.74
C LYS A 563 -33.66 -0.63 -18.32
N LYS A 564 -32.88 -1.23 -19.24
CA LYS A 564 -31.43 -1.41 -19.09
C LYS A 564 -30.84 -0.09 -18.61
N GLY A 565 -30.49 -0.03 -17.33
CA GLY A 565 -29.94 1.14 -16.69
C GLY A 565 -28.54 1.43 -17.23
N GLY A 566 -28.42 2.54 -17.97
CA GLY A 566 -27.11 3.14 -18.21
C GLY A 566 -26.47 3.49 -16.85
N LYS A 567 -25.16 3.31 -16.70
CA LYS A 567 -24.45 3.80 -15.50
C LYS A 567 -24.79 5.27 -15.25
N PRO A 568 -25.00 5.69 -13.98
CA PRO A 568 -25.20 7.10 -13.67
C PRO A 568 -24.02 7.92 -14.22
N VAL A 569 -24.32 9.00 -14.93
CA VAL A 569 -23.31 9.92 -15.45
C VAL A 569 -22.57 10.53 -14.27
N ASP A 570 -21.24 10.50 -14.29
CA ASP A 570 -20.41 11.13 -13.26
C ASP A 570 -20.66 12.64 -13.24
N PRO A 571 -21.14 13.23 -12.13
CA PRO A 571 -21.48 14.66 -12.05
C PRO A 571 -20.25 15.57 -12.04
N ASP A 572 -19.05 15.05 -11.77
CA ASP A 572 -17.78 15.79 -11.65
C ASP A 572 -16.62 15.00 -12.27
N PRO A 573 -16.62 14.77 -13.60
CA PRO A 573 -15.62 13.93 -14.26
C PRO A 573 -14.19 14.51 -14.15
N GLU A 574 -14.05 15.84 -14.12
CA GLU A 574 -12.79 16.57 -14.03
C GLU A 574 -12.40 16.95 -12.59
N GLY A 575 -13.20 16.59 -11.58
CA GLY A 575 -12.91 16.91 -10.18
C GLY A 575 -12.97 18.41 -9.86
N ALA A 576 -13.71 19.20 -10.64
CA ALA A 576 -13.81 20.63 -10.43
C ALA A 576 -14.41 20.99 -9.06
N GLN A 577 -15.41 20.23 -8.60
CA GLN A 577 -16.00 20.40 -7.28
C GLN A 577 -15.02 20.03 -6.16
N LEU A 578 -14.19 19.03 -6.37
CA LEU A 578 -13.14 18.62 -5.39
C LEU A 578 -12.09 19.72 -5.24
N ALA A 579 -11.70 20.37 -6.33
CA ALA A 579 -10.75 21.49 -6.31
C ALA A 579 -11.35 22.79 -5.75
N ALA A 580 -12.64 23.01 -5.96
CA ALA A 580 -13.36 24.21 -5.48
C ALA A 580 -13.88 24.07 -4.04
N CYS A 581 -13.38 23.09 -3.25
CA CYS A 581 -13.85 22.88 -1.89
C CYS A 581 -13.53 24.09 -0.98
N ALA A 582 -14.50 24.44 -0.11
CA ALA A 582 -14.39 25.61 0.78
C ALA A 582 -13.33 25.45 1.90
N ASP A 583 -13.04 24.22 2.35
CA ASP A 583 -12.02 23.90 3.38
C ASP A 583 -11.05 22.81 2.91
N PRO A 584 -10.06 23.14 2.06
CA PRO A 584 -9.07 22.17 1.61
C PRO A 584 -8.30 21.50 2.74
N LEU A 585 -7.98 22.23 3.82
CA LEU A 585 -7.30 21.68 4.98
C LEU A 585 -8.20 20.71 5.78
N GLY A 586 -9.52 20.93 5.77
CA GLY A 586 -10.49 19.99 6.34
C GLY A 586 -10.52 18.68 5.57
N GLU A 587 -10.56 18.74 4.24
CA GLU A 587 -10.49 17.55 3.39
C GLU A 587 -9.13 16.82 3.56
N ALA A 588 -8.00 17.53 3.55
CA ALA A 588 -6.69 16.95 3.85
C ALA A 588 -6.66 16.22 5.21
N THR A 589 -7.32 16.78 6.23
CA THR A 589 -7.37 16.18 7.57
C THR A 589 -8.08 14.84 7.59
N LYS A 590 -9.10 14.62 6.75
CA LYS A 590 -9.79 13.32 6.64
C LYS A 590 -8.82 12.23 6.17
N TRP A 591 -8.01 12.52 5.15
CA TRP A 591 -6.98 11.61 4.66
C TRP A 591 -5.88 11.36 5.70
N VAL A 592 -5.39 12.41 6.34
CA VAL A 592 -4.39 12.32 7.42
C VAL A 592 -4.89 11.44 8.55
N SER A 593 -6.13 11.60 8.98
CA SER A 593 -6.71 10.79 10.07
C SER A 593 -6.67 9.29 9.74
N THR A 594 -7.02 8.93 8.52
CA THR A 594 -6.96 7.54 8.05
C THR A 594 -5.51 7.01 8.04
N LEU A 595 -4.56 7.80 7.50
CA LEU A 595 -3.16 7.39 7.49
C LEU A 595 -2.57 7.22 8.90
N VAL A 596 -2.86 8.15 9.82
CA VAL A 596 -2.38 8.06 11.21
C VAL A 596 -2.92 6.83 11.93
N THR A 597 -4.15 6.40 11.58
CA THR A 597 -4.77 5.22 12.18
C THR A 597 -4.20 3.91 11.62
N HIS A 598 -4.00 3.82 10.29
CA HIS A 598 -3.71 2.56 9.60
C HIS A 598 -2.27 2.44 9.09
N ALA A 599 -1.53 3.54 9.03
CA ALA A 599 -0.14 3.62 8.58
C ALA A 599 0.71 4.49 9.54
N GLY A 600 0.44 4.39 10.84
CA GLY A 600 1.07 5.20 11.89
C GLY A 600 2.55 4.89 12.11
N GLU A 601 3.08 3.81 11.57
CA GLU A 601 4.51 3.47 11.62
C GLU A 601 5.30 4.09 10.45
N GLU A 602 4.58 4.61 9.45
CA GLU A 602 5.20 5.16 8.24
C GLU A 602 5.64 6.61 8.46
N ARG A 603 6.90 6.88 8.22
CA ARG A 603 7.49 8.21 8.35
C ARG A 603 6.78 9.27 7.51
N ALA A 604 6.47 8.95 6.25
CA ALA A 604 5.76 9.83 5.32
C ALA A 604 4.37 10.24 5.84
N THR A 605 3.69 9.38 6.61
CA THR A 605 2.42 9.72 7.28
C THR A 605 2.59 10.88 8.25
N HIS A 606 3.63 10.83 9.09
CA HIS A 606 3.86 11.86 10.09
C HIS A 606 4.38 13.16 9.49
N LEU A 607 5.13 13.09 8.39
CA LEU A 607 5.50 14.27 7.61
C LEU A 607 4.27 15.03 7.12
N LEU A 608 3.38 14.35 6.39
CA LEU A 608 2.13 14.94 5.87
C LEU A 608 1.19 15.41 6.99
N ALA A 609 1.10 14.66 8.08
CA ALA A 609 0.29 15.03 9.23
C ALA A 609 0.78 16.34 9.88
N THR A 610 2.08 16.48 10.06
CA THR A 610 2.68 17.70 10.62
C THR A 610 2.40 18.90 9.72
N GLU A 611 2.56 18.76 8.40
CA GLU A 611 2.27 19.79 7.41
C GLU A 611 0.81 20.30 7.49
N VAL A 612 -0.16 19.38 7.53
CA VAL A 612 -1.58 19.73 7.61
C VAL A 612 -1.92 20.37 8.95
N TYR A 613 -1.41 19.80 10.06
CA TYR A 613 -1.74 20.29 11.39
C TYR A 613 -1.11 21.66 11.69
N CYS A 614 0.09 21.96 11.17
CA CYS A 614 0.69 23.28 11.27
C CYS A 614 -0.19 24.33 10.57
N ARG A 615 -0.61 24.09 9.30
CA ARG A 615 -1.47 25.04 8.58
C ARG A 615 -2.85 25.23 9.23
N LYS A 616 -3.37 24.20 9.91
CA LYS A 616 -4.62 24.29 10.70
C LYS A 616 -4.44 24.91 12.09
N GLY A 617 -3.22 25.28 12.51
CA GLY A 617 -2.94 25.76 13.85
C GLY A 617 -3.14 24.70 14.96
N ARG A 618 -3.18 23.41 14.62
CA ARG A 618 -3.35 22.30 15.55
C ARG A 618 -1.99 21.85 16.12
N LEU A 619 -1.29 22.75 16.80
CA LEU A 619 0.11 22.62 17.18
C LEU A 619 0.41 21.37 18.03
N LEU A 620 -0.47 20.95 18.94
CA LEU A 620 -0.25 19.73 19.73
C LEU A 620 -0.31 18.45 18.89
N LEU A 621 -1.19 18.40 17.87
CA LEU A 621 -1.24 17.26 16.94
C LEU A 621 -0.01 17.27 16.03
N ALA A 622 0.42 18.44 15.56
CA ALA A 622 1.65 18.61 14.81
C ALA A 622 2.86 18.14 15.61
N LEU A 623 2.96 18.55 16.88
CA LEU A 623 4.01 18.14 17.80
C LEU A 623 4.06 16.61 18.00
N ARG A 624 2.91 15.99 18.22
CA ARG A 624 2.81 14.52 18.34
C ARG A 624 3.33 13.82 17.08
N SER A 625 2.99 14.33 15.90
CA SER A 625 3.44 13.76 14.62
C SER A 625 4.93 13.99 14.40
N ALA A 626 5.46 15.19 14.72
CA ALA A 626 6.87 15.52 14.60
C ALA A 626 7.76 14.66 15.54
N ARG A 627 7.31 14.39 16.77
CA ARG A 627 7.99 13.44 17.68
C ARG A 627 8.11 12.05 17.08
N ARG A 628 7.04 11.51 16.51
CA ARG A 628 7.07 10.22 15.83
C ARG A 628 7.97 10.24 14.59
N LEU A 629 7.99 11.35 13.87
CA LEU A 629 8.88 11.54 12.73
C LEU A 629 10.36 11.50 13.16
N ALA A 630 10.71 12.13 14.29
CA ALA A 630 12.06 12.13 14.85
C ALA A 630 12.48 10.74 15.36
N THR A 631 11.60 10.00 16.03
CA THR A 631 11.91 8.66 16.57
C THR A 631 12.04 7.60 15.46
N SER A 632 11.32 7.72 14.36
CA SER A 632 11.41 6.79 13.23
C SER A 632 12.65 6.96 12.34
N ALA A 633 13.36 8.08 12.47
CA ALA A 633 14.58 8.38 11.71
C ALA A 633 15.77 7.46 12.04
N ALA A 634 15.75 6.79 13.19
CA ALA A 634 16.86 5.95 13.67
C ALA A 634 16.93 4.56 12.99
N ALA A 635 15.93 4.16 12.22
CA ALA A 635 15.78 2.75 11.78
C ALA A 635 16.08 2.46 10.32
N THR A 636 16.27 3.46 9.44
CA THR A 636 16.50 3.23 8.00
C THR A 636 17.47 4.25 7.42
N SER A 637 18.26 3.83 6.44
CA SER A 637 18.98 4.74 5.52
C SER A 637 17.95 5.61 4.79
N ALA A 638 17.43 6.60 5.51
CA ALA A 638 16.38 7.47 5.02
C ALA A 638 16.91 8.22 3.80
N ARG A 639 16.08 8.33 2.81
CA ARG A 639 16.38 9.11 1.61
C ARG A 639 16.61 10.56 2.03
N GLU A 640 17.67 11.18 1.56
CA GLU A 640 18.05 12.56 1.90
C GLU A 640 16.90 13.57 1.71
N GLU A 641 16.04 13.34 0.71
CA GLU A 641 14.83 14.13 0.46
C GLU A 641 13.80 14.08 1.61
N GLU A 642 13.56 12.88 2.16
CA GLU A 642 12.61 12.74 3.29
C GLU A 642 13.16 13.37 4.56
N ASP A 643 14.47 13.31 4.77
CA ASP A 643 15.13 13.98 5.90
C ASP A 643 15.08 15.50 5.77
N ALA A 644 15.30 16.02 4.56
CA ALA A 644 15.22 17.42 4.25
C ALA A 644 13.79 17.98 4.46
N ALA A 645 12.78 17.26 3.97
CA ALA A 645 11.39 17.61 4.18
C ALA A 645 10.99 17.56 5.66
N ALA A 646 11.41 16.52 6.39
CA ALA A 646 11.17 16.38 7.82
C ALA A 646 11.77 17.52 8.63
N HIS A 647 13.00 17.93 8.29
CA HIS A 647 13.67 19.06 8.91
C HIS A 647 12.91 20.37 8.68
N ALA A 648 12.55 20.68 7.42
CA ALA A 648 11.82 21.91 7.08
C ALA A 648 10.47 22.02 7.82
N VAL A 649 9.74 20.91 7.91
CA VAL A 649 8.45 20.86 8.63
C VAL A 649 8.65 21.04 10.14
N THR A 650 9.72 20.47 10.72
CA THR A 650 10.05 20.65 12.13
C THR A 650 10.41 22.11 12.45
N VAL A 651 11.21 22.76 11.60
CA VAL A 651 11.54 24.18 11.72
C VAL A 651 10.27 25.05 11.67
N ARG A 652 9.36 24.78 10.75
CA ARG A 652 8.06 25.46 10.67
C ARG A 652 7.26 25.30 11.97
N LEU A 653 7.14 24.07 12.47
CA LEU A 653 6.41 23.77 13.72
C LEU A 653 7.00 24.55 14.90
N LEU A 654 8.34 24.58 15.03
CA LEU A 654 9.01 25.29 16.12
C LEU A 654 8.77 26.79 16.05
N ARG A 655 8.81 27.40 14.85
CA ARG A 655 8.46 28.79 14.63
C ARG A 655 7.02 29.09 15.05
N ASP A 656 6.06 28.27 14.57
CA ASP A 656 4.64 28.45 14.86
C ASP A 656 4.34 28.25 16.35
N ALA A 657 5.06 27.33 17.03
CA ALA A 657 5.01 27.12 18.46
C ALA A 657 5.53 28.33 19.25
N ALA A 658 6.67 28.88 18.83
CA ALA A 658 7.24 30.09 19.46
C ALA A 658 6.31 31.29 19.32
N ALA A 659 5.74 31.50 18.12
CA ALA A 659 4.76 32.56 17.89
C ALA A 659 3.49 32.38 18.76
N ALA A 660 3.01 31.15 18.90
CA ALA A 660 1.85 30.84 19.73
C ALA A 660 2.10 31.08 21.22
N LEU A 661 3.31 30.74 21.70
CA LEU A 661 3.74 30.97 23.09
C LEU A 661 3.99 32.44 23.42
N GLY A 662 4.31 33.26 22.40
CA GLY A 662 4.53 34.72 22.54
C GLY A 662 3.25 35.57 22.51
N ARG A 663 2.06 34.98 22.32
CA ARG A 663 0.78 35.70 22.27
C ARG A 663 0.42 36.29 23.64
N THR A 664 -0.24 37.44 23.61
CA THR A 664 -0.70 38.19 24.80
C THR A 664 -2.19 38.56 24.67
N GLY A 665 -2.82 38.91 25.81
CA GLY A 665 -4.24 39.26 25.84
C GLY A 665 -5.19 38.06 25.68
N ASP A 666 -6.29 38.20 24.97
CA ASP A 666 -7.29 37.16 24.78
C ASP A 666 -6.79 35.97 23.91
N GLU A 667 -5.64 36.15 23.27
CA GLU A 667 -4.98 35.12 22.45
C GLU A 667 -4.06 34.18 23.23
N VAL A 668 -3.97 34.33 24.54
CA VAL A 668 -3.07 33.53 25.39
C VAL A 668 -3.51 32.10 25.47
N LEU A 669 -2.59 31.15 25.18
CA LEU A 669 -2.85 29.72 25.33
C LEU A 669 -3.15 29.38 26.81
N LYS A 670 -4.10 28.45 27.03
CA LYS A 670 -4.36 27.86 28.34
C LYS A 670 -3.07 27.27 28.92
N ALA A 671 -2.82 27.45 30.17
CA ALA A 671 -1.56 27.05 30.83
C ALA A 671 -1.11 25.59 30.56
N PRO A 672 -1.98 24.58 30.65
CA PRO A 672 -1.58 23.18 30.31
C PRO A 672 -1.11 23.02 28.87
N VAL A 673 -1.78 23.69 27.93
CA VAL A 673 -1.43 23.64 26.48
C VAL A 673 -0.10 24.31 26.24
N ALA A 674 0.14 25.45 26.84
CA ALA A 674 1.39 26.18 26.75
C ALA A 674 2.57 25.39 27.35
N THR A 675 2.36 24.66 28.44
CA THR A 675 3.37 23.79 29.04
C THR A 675 3.75 22.65 28.14
N LEU A 676 2.76 21.87 27.62
CA LEU A 676 3.00 20.78 26.69
C LEU A 676 3.69 21.24 25.40
N LEU A 677 3.34 22.44 24.93
CA LEU A 677 3.94 22.98 23.70
C LEU A 677 5.41 23.39 23.94
N ARG A 678 5.75 24.01 25.10
CA ARG A 678 7.14 24.32 25.48
C ARG A 678 7.99 23.06 25.63
N GLU A 679 7.52 22.09 26.39
CA GLU A 679 8.23 20.82 26.60
C GLU A 679 8.51 20.09 25.28
N GLY A 680 7.49 20.00 24.42
CA GLY A 680 7.65 19.35 23.15
C GLY A 680 8.51 20.10 22.14
N ALA A 681 8.47 21.43 22.14
CA ALA A 681 9.36 22.26 21.34
C ALA A 681 10.82 22.12 21.82
N ALA A 682 11.05 22.12 23.12
CA ALA A 682 12.38 21.91 23.69
C ALA A 682 12.98 20.53 23.33
N GLU A 683 12.17 19.49 23.35
CA GLU A 683 12.58 18.16 22.93
C GLU A 683 13.01 18.12 21.44
N LEU A 684 12.23 18.73 20.55
CA LEU A 684 12.55 18.80 19.11
C LEU A 684 13.75 19.70 18.81
N LEU A 685 14.02 20.71 19.63
CA LEU A 685 15.19 21.56 19.48
C LEU A 685 16.49 20.79 19.81
N GLY A 686 16.44 19.74 20.64
CA GLY A 686 17.60 18.90 20.93
C GLY A 686 18.81 19.64 21.47
N GLY A 687 18.60 20.77 22.20
CA GLY A 687 19.66 21.63 22.71
C GLY A 687 19.99 22.86 21.85
N ALA A 688 19.42 23.01 20.66
CA ALA A 688 19.52 24.24 19.86
C ALA A 688 18.77 25.40 20.57
N ALA A 689 19.28 26.63 20.45
CA ALA A 689 18.70 27.79 21.12
C ALA A 689 17.31 28.14 20.60
N ASP A 690 17.10 27.99 19.28
CA ASP A 690 15.85 28.24 18.57
C ASP A 690 15.80 27.49 17.25
N ALA A 691 14.73 27.70 16.48
CA ALA A 691 14.54 27.06 15.18
C ALA A 691 15.60 27.46 14.14
N ALA A 692 16.16 28.68 14.24
CA ALA A 692 17.21 29.13 13.33
C ALA A 692 18.51 28.39 13.62
N ALA A 693 18.91 28.30 14.88
CA ALA A 693 20.09 27.56 15.32
C ALA A 693 20.00 26.07 14.99
N LEU A 694 18.81 25.44 15.10
CA LEU A 694 18.56 24.08 14.68
C LEU A 694 18.78 23.93 13.16
N ASN A 695 18.27 24.86 12.36
CA ASN A 695 18.43 24.84 10.90
C ASN A 695 19.90 24.98 10.47
N ASP A 696 20.65 25.87 11.11
CA ASP A 696 22.07 26.08 10.82
C ASP A 696 22.92 24.86 11.21
N ALA A 697 22.63 24.25 12.37
CA ALA A 697 23.28 23.02 12.80
C ALA A 697 22.99 21.85 11.84
N TRP A 698 21.77 21.72 11.35
CA TRP A 698 21.40 20.70 10.39
C TRP A 698 22.17 20.84 9.06
N LEU A 699 22.29 22.08 8.53
CA LEU A 699 23.07 22.33 7.31
C LEU A 699 24.56 22.04 7.52
N ALA A 700 25.11 22.40 8.69
CA ALA A 700 26.52 22.14 9.01
C ALA A 700 26.85 20.64 8.98
N THR A 701 25.97 19.78 9.47
CA THR A 701 26.16 18.33 9.46
C THR A 701 26.19 17.71 8.04
N ARG A 702 25.72 18.45 7.02
CA ARG A 702 25.68 18.04 5.62
C ARG A 702 26.74 18.73 4.74
N GLY A 703 27.79 19.28 5.35
CA GLY A 703 28.94 19.86 4.64
C GLY A 703 28.79 21.32 4.22
N GLY A 704 27.83 22.07 4.78
CA GLY A 704 27.69 23.51 4.51
C GLY A 704 27.46 23.85 3.04
N ALA A 705 28.32 24.68 2.45
CA ALA A 705 28.20 25.10 1.05
C ALA A 705 28.45 23.96 0.03
N ALA A 706 29.09 22.87 0.43
CA ALA A 706 29.30 21.67 -0.37
C ALA A 706 28.15 20.63 -0.22
N ALA A 707 27.13 20.95 0.56
CA ALA A 707 26.00 20.05 0.77
C ALA A 707 25.26 19.72 -0.55
N PRO A 708 24.67 18.53 -0.68
CA PRO A 708 23.85 18.16 -1.80
C PRO A 708 22.77 19.21 -2.10
N GLN A 709 22.38 19.34 -3.37
CA GLN A 709 21.41 20.38 -3.80
C GLN A 709 20.12 20.33 -2.97
N GLN A 710 19.61 19.14 -2.70
CA GLN A 710 18.40 18.91 -1.88
C GLN A 710 18.52 19.45 -0.45
N ALA A 711 19.69 19.26 0.17
CA ALA A 711 19.96 19.80 1.51
C ALA A 711 19.98 21.34 1.51
N ARG A 712 20.51 21.95 0.47
CA ARG A 712 20.50 23.41 0.28
C ARG A 712 19.10 23.95 0.01
N GLU A 713 18.31 23.27 -0.78
CA GLU A 713 16.91 23.61 -1.05
C GLU A 713 16.05 23.53 0.23
N ALA A 714 16.23 22.48 1.03
CA ALA A 714 15.55 22.34 2.31
C ALA A 714 15.96 23.42 3.31
N HIS A 715 17.26 23.78 3.36
CA HIS A 715 17.74 24.88 4.20
C HIS A 715 17.15 26.22 3.72
N ALA A 716 17.12 26.48 2.41
CA ALA A 716 16.50 27.68 1.86
C ALA A 716 15.01 27.75 2.15
N ALA A 717 14.28 26.64 2.05
CA ALA A 717 12.87 26.55 2.42
C ALA A 717 12.64 26.81 3.91
N ALA A 718 13.44 26.20 4.78
CA ALA A 718 13.40 26.44 6.22
C ALA A 718 13.76 27.89 6.58
N ALA A 719 14.78 28.48 5.94
CA ALA A 719 15.15 29.88 6.12
C ALA A 719 14.05 30.85 5.63
N ALA A 720 13.37 30.54 4.53
CA ALA A 720 12.21 31.30 4.07
C ALA A 720 11.06 31.26 5.08
N LEU A 721 10.79 30.07 5.65
CA LEU A 721 9.80 29.89 6.70
C LEU A 721 10.12 30.69 7.98
N LEU A 722 11.40 30.85 8.33
CA LEU A 722 11.84 31.64 9.48
C LEU A 722 11.67 33.15 9.25
N LYS A 723 11.73 33.61 8.00
CA LYS A 723 11.55 35.03 7.65
C LYS A 723 10.07 35.42 7.46
N ALA A 724 9.20 34.52 7.10
CA ALA A 724 7.77 34.71 6.97
C ALA A 724 7.07 34.59 8.34
#